data_12b46a352e8ced665a83d7a7cabb0928
#
_entry.id   12b46a352e8ced665a83d7a7cabb0928
#
_cell.length_a   1.000
_cell.length_b   1.000
_cell.length_c   1.000
_cell.angle_alpha   90.00
_cell.angle_beta   90.00
_cell.angle_gamma   90.00
#
_symmetry.space_group_name_H-M   'P 1'
#
loop_
_entity.id
_entity.type
_entity.pdbx_description
1 polymer ?
#
loop_
_entity_poly.entity_id
_entity_poly.type
_entity_poly.pdbx_seq_one_letter_code
_entity_poly.pdbx_strand_id
1 'polypeptide(L)'
;MKRRAFIIAGGLVGGGLLVGVGGFNYMANKRIKEFSGIGMGDGESLNAFVRIRPDNTVALAIPRTEMGQGVYTSLSQLIIEELEADFSKVDVVHPQAEGPYANFFIAGMEPADFENGLTLMQKIFALIPNVITGGSTSVRDAYDYYRRMGAMAREMLISAAAKEWNVSREDCYAENGIVINKKSGQRKTFGELASAAAKEKAEEFPTLKKKSEFKLVGKSVDRLDVPAKITGKATFGLDVRVPNMKFAVIRHPSYVGGKITGIKNLDTVQSMPGVVKVVTIDEGVVVVANDTWHAKNAANKLELDEEKNVALGHLDAIPTLRAAMKGEPGKVWEDVGKVDDVLSSAAKVLDAEYEVPYLAHACMEPMNCTVLVDGDKAEVWTGNQSTTFVINGVSEGAGIDKDKIRTNITYLGGGFGRRGETDFVLRAAKVAKQMPGVPVQLVYTREEDMKNDFYRPAVVTQLKAALDDKTILGWKKKVGTQGALSQLMKRNIPMNSISPENDESATEGMRNLPYRMNAAYTDVTSIDLPVGVGTWRSVGHSHNAFFTESFMDECAAALNRDPYELRKDLLQNSPRYLAVLNKVAEMSKWSEKTEGKFKGIAIHEAFGSIVGEVAEISVTDKNIKLEKVFCVIDCGKTVNPRIIESQMQSGIVYGLTAALYGQITLKEGKIVQANFPNYEMVMMNTMPHIEVSIIDSDEAPGGVGEPGTPPIAPALTNALFAATGTRIRSLPLSNHGYQFV
;
A
#
# COMPACT_ATOMS: atom_id res chain seq x y z
N MET A 1 -2.40 23.71 -1.19
CA MET A 1 -1.57 22.73 -1.89
C MET A 1 -0.30 23.31 -2.55
N LYS A 2 -0.34 24.44 -3.25
CA LYS A 2 0.83 24.99 -3.98
C LYS A 2 2.05 25.43 -3.12
N ARG A 3 1.89 25.76 -1.84
CA ARG A 3 3.02 26.16 -0.95
C ARG A 3 3.83 24.99 -0.38
N ARG A 4 3.24 23.80 -0.17
CA ARG A 4 3.93 22.65 0.44
C ARG A 4 4.88 21.93 -0.53
N ALA A 5 4.51 21.78 -1.80
CA ALA A 5 5.41 21.27 -2.82
C ALA A 5 6.68 22.13 -2.97
N PHE A 6 6.56 23.42 -2.77
CA PHE A 6 7.70 24.35 -2.80
C PHE A 6 8.66 24.18 -1.61
N ILE A 7 8.15 23.83 -0.43
CA ILE A 7 8.97 23.61 0.79
C ILE A 7 9.75 22.28 0.71
N ILE A 8 9.15 21.23 0.14
CA ILE A 8 9.83 19.93 -0.07
C ILE A 8 10.96 20.08 -1.10
N ALA A 9 10.75 20.85 -2.16
CA ALA A 9 11.79 21.16 -3.15
C ALA A 9 12.86 22.15 -2.62
N GLY A 10 12.46 23.10 -1.80
CA GLY A 10 13.37 24.13 -1.24
C GLY A 10 14.35 23.61 -0.20
N GLY A 11 13.98 22.56 0.58
CA GLY A 11 14.84 21.95 1.59
C GLY A 11 16.00 21.13 1.04
N LEU A 12 15.89 20.66 -0.20
CA LEU A 12 16.94 19.87 -0.89
C LEU A 12 17.92 20.73 -1.73
N VAL A 13 17.67 22.02 -1.88
CA VAL A 13 18.45 22.94 -2.73
C VAL A 13 19.25 23.96 -1.91
N GLY A 14 19.51 23.68 -0.64
CA GLY A 14 20.32 24.57 0.23
C GLY A 14 21.80 24.72 -0.14
N GLY A 15 22.22 24.40 -1.34
CA GLY A 15 23.61 24.48 -1.78
C GLY A 15 23.87 24.75 -3.25
N GLY A 16 23.01 25.50 -3.97
CA GLY A 16 23.36 25.76 -5.37
C GLY A 16 22.28 26.36 -6.26
N LEU A 17 21.69 27.45 -5.84
CA LEU A 17 20.67 28.18 -6.63
C LEU A 17 21.31 29.17 -7.62
N LEU A 18 22.10 28.68 -8.63
CA LEU A 18 22.57 29.50 -9.78
C LEU A 18 22.84 28.69 -11.05
N VAL A 19 22.18 27.51 -11.23
CA VAL A 19 22.10 26.93 -12.57
C VAL A 19 20.74 27.35 -13.13
N GLY A 20 20.72 28.24 -14.12
CA GLY A 20 19.48 28.77 -14.67
C GLY A 20 18.51 27.66 -15.13
N VAL A 21 17.20 27.95 -15.13
CA VAL A 21 16.13 27.05 -15.51
C VAL A 21 16.41 26.19 -16.76
N GLY A 22 17.17 26.75 -17.74
CA GLY A 22 17.61 26.03 -18.93
C GLY A 22 18.61 24.89 -18.66
N GLY A 23 19.58 25.09 -17.74
CA GLY A 23 20.55 24.06 -17.38
C GLY A 23 19.92 22.93 -16.60
N PHE A 24 18.93 23.24 -15.74
CA PHE A 24 18.17 22.27 -14.98
C PHE A 24 17.29 21.40 -15.90
N ASN A 25 16.54 21.98 -16.82
CA ASN A 25 15.79 21.27 -17.85
C ASN A 25 16.68 20.36 -18.72
N TYR A 26 17.87 20.79 -19.04
CA TYR A 26 18.86 20.01 -19.79
C TYR A 26 19.30 18.76 -18.98
N MET A 27 19.66 18.94 -17.70
CA MET A 27 20.09 17.81 -16.84
C MET A 27 18.97 16.83 -16.58
N ALA A 28 17.73 17.29 -16.34
CA ALA A 28 16.58 16.44 -16.15
C ALA A 28 16.28 15.62 -17.42
N ASN A 29 16.23 16.27 -18.57
CA ASN A 29 16.01 15.60 -19.85
C ASN A 29 17.16 14.65 -20.22
N LYS A 30 18.41 15.00 -19.89
CA LYS A 30 19.57 14.15 -20.08
C LYS A 30 19.47 12.88 -19.23
N ARG A 31 19.16 12.99 -17.94
CA ARG A 31 19.01 11.84 -17.02
C ARG A 31 17.83 10.94 -17.39
N ILE A 32 16.71 11.50 -17.86
CA ILE A 32 15.57 10.75 -18.38
C ILE A 32 15.95 10.00 -19.68
N LYS A 33 16.87 10.54 -20.48
CA LYS A 33 17.35 9.95 -21.73
C LYS A 33 18.51 8.97 -21.55
N GLU A 34 19.39 9.18 -20.57
CA GLU A 34 20.56 8.35 -20.27
C GLU A 34 20.18 7.20 -19.32
N PHE A 35 19.24 6.37 -19.74
CA PHE A 35 18.82 5.19 -19.01
C PHE A 35 19.86 4.06 -19.16
N SER A 36 20.32 3.50 -18.03
CA SER A 36 21.34 2.44 -18.04
C SER A 36 20.82 1.07 -18.48
N GLY A 37 19.51 0.81 -18.34
CA GLY A 37 18.89 -0.49 -18.64
C GLY A 37 19.45 -1.66 -17.81
N ILE A 38 20.10 -1.38 -16.69
CA ILE A 38 20.71 -2.39 -15.83
C ILE A 38 19.62 -3.36 -15.32
N GLY A 39 19.87 -4.66 -15.52
CA GLY A 39 18.97 -5.72 -15.07
C GLY A 39 17.98 -6.23 -16.12
N MET A 40 17.79 -5.55 -17.25
CA MET A 40 16.82 -5.97 -18.29
C MET A 40 17.37 -7.07 -19.23
N GLY A 41 18.62 -7.51 -19.04
CA GLY A 41 19.24 -8.55 -19.87
C GLY A 41 19.65 -8.09 -21.27
N ASP A 42 19.85 -9.05 -22.18
CA ASP A 42 20.23 -8.79 -23.57
C ASP A 42 19.12 -8.09 -24.36
N GLY A 43 19.47 -7.50 -25.52
CA GLY A 43 18.53 -6.80 -26.40
C GLY A 43 18.71 -5.29 -26.43
N GLU A 44 17.86 -4.61 -27.19
CA GLU A 44 17.93 -3.16 -27.42
C GLU A 44 16.85 -2.42 -26.64
N SER A 45 17.24 -1.39 -25.87
CA SER A 45 16.33 -0.51 -25.17
C SER A 45 15.78 0.56 -26.11
N LEU A 46 14.46 0.62 -26.24
CA LEU A 46 13.78 1.67 -27.00
C LEU A 46 13.46 2.88 -26.11
N ASN A 47 13.24 2.65 -24.83
CA ASN A 47 13.12 3.69 -23.80
C ASN A 47 13.42 3.08 -22.42
N ALA A 48 13.21 3.84 -21.35
CA ALA A 48 13.46 3.41 -19.97
C ALA A 48 12.67 2.16 -19.54
N PHE A 49 11.52 1.89 -20.15
CA PHE A 49 10.59 0.83 -19.75
C PHE A 49 10.58 -0.38 -20.68
N VAL A 50 11.01 -0.23 -21.94
CA VAL A 50 10.83 -1.24 -22.98
C VAL A 50 12.18 -1.62 -23.59
N ARG A 51 12.51 -2.92 -23.50
CA ARG A 51 13.63 -3.54 -24.19
C ARG A 51 13.14 -4.71 -25.03
N ILE A 52 13.57 -4.77 -26.28
CA ILE A 52 13.23 -5.84 -27.21
C ILE A 52 14.44 -6.76 -27.36
N ARG A 53 14.23 -8.07 -27.14
CA ARG A 53 15.27 -9.10 -27.32
C ARG A 53 15.23 -9.67 -28.73
N PRO A 54 16.35 -10.28 -29.21
CA PRO A 54 16.42 -10.88 -30.57
C PRO A 54 15.38 -11.98 -30.80
N ASP A 55 14.95 -12.69 -29.73
CA ASP A 55 13.92 -13.73 -29.78
C ASP A 55 12.48 -13.21 -29.78
N ASN A 56 12.33 -11.91 -29.92
CA ASN A 56 11.04 -11.19 -29.87
C ASN A 56 10.38 -11.17 -28.47
N THR A 57 11.11 -11.51 -27.41
CA THR A 57 10.67 -11.30 -26.03
C THR A 57 10.77 -9.82 -25.69
N VAL A 58 9.77 -9.30 -24.99
CA VAL A 58 9.73 -7.90 -24.51
C VAL A 58 10.04 -7.89 -23.01
N ALA A 59 11.20 -7.34 -22.64
CA ALA A 59 11.51 -7.08 -21.24
C ALA A 59 10.98 -5.71 -20.84
N LEU A 60 10.18 -5.68 -19.76
CA LEU A 60 9.55 -4.48 -19.22
C LEU A 60 10.12 -4.14 -17.84
N ALA A 61 10.62 -2.92 -17.70
CA ALA A 61 11.00 -2.38 -16.40
C ALA A 61 9.76 -1.92 -15.64
N ILE A 62 9.35 -2.64 -14.60
CA ILE A 62 8.20 -2.31 -13.76
C ILE A 62 8.70 -1.94 -12.35
N PRO A 63 8.78 -0.64 -12.02
CA PRO A 63 9.35 -0.14 -10.76
C PRO A 63 8.34 -0.13 -9.61
N ARG A 64 7.35 -0.98 -9.66
CA ARG A 64 6.38 -1.20 -8.58
C ARG A 64 6.49 -2.64 -8.11
N THR A 65 6.68 -2.83 -6.81
CA THR A 65 6.95 -4.15 -6.26
C THR A 65 5.70 -5.02 -6.23
N GLU A 66 5.81 -6.27 -6.67
CA GLU A 66 4.71 -7.24 -6.66
C GLU A 66 4.62 -7.92 -5.29
N MET A 67 3.52 -7.68 -4.59
CA MET A 67 3.22 -8.21 -3.25
C MET A 67 1.90 -9.00 -3.20
N GLY A 68 1.39 -9.41 -4.36
CA GLY A 68 0.13 -10.14 -4.52
C GLY A 68 -0.97 -9.35 -5.22
N GLN A 69 -0.80 -8.04 -5.40
CA GLN A 69 -1.80 -7.15 -5.98
C GLN A 69 -1.89 -7.19 -7.51
N GLY A 70 -1.00 -7.93 -8.20
CA GLY A 70 -1.04 -8.10 -9.66
C GLY A 70 -0.47 -6.93 -10.45
N VAL A 71 0.34 -6.10 -9.83
CA VAL A 71 0.89 -4.87 -10.45
C VAL A 71 1.78 -5.17 -11.64
N TYR A 72 2.55 -6.26 -11.63
CA TYR A 72 3.36 -6.67 -12.78
C TYR A 72 2.51 -6.94 -14.01
N THR A 73 1.35 -7.53 -13.84
CA THR A 73 0.40 -7.78 -14.93
C THR A 73 -0.29 -6.51 -15.40
N SER A 74 -0.90 -5.76 -14.47
CA SER A 74 -1.68 -4.57 -14.83
C SER A 74 -0.84 -3.48 -15.49
N LEU A 75 0.38 -3.23 -15.00
CA LEU A 75 1.25 -2.22 -15.60
C LEU A 75 1.83 -2.67 -16.94
N SER A 76 2.11 -3.96 -17.09
CA SER A 76 2.50 -4.54 -18.38
C SER A 76 1.39 -4.45 -19.42
N GLN A 77 0.11 -4.64 -19.02
CA GLN A 77 -1.03 -4.45 -19.93
C GLN A 77 -1.05 -3.05 -20.53
N LEU A 78 -0.77 -2.01 -19.73
CA LEU A 78 -0.75 -0.62 -20.21
C LEU A 78 0.30 -0.39 -21.29
N ILE A 79 1.50 -0.93 -21.10
CA ILE A 79 2.60 -0.78 -22.07
C ILE A 79 2.31 -1.59 -23.33
N ILE A 80 1.94 -2.86 -23.16
CA ILE A 80 1.76 -3.79 -24.29
C ILE A 80 0.52 -3.45 -25.13
N GLU A 81 -0.54 -2.90 -24.50
CA GLU A 81 -1.69 -2.37 -25.24
C GLU A 81 -1.27 -1.43 -26.35
N GLU A 82 -0.39 -0.49 -26.06
CA GLU A 82 0.06 0.52 -27.01
C GLU A 82 1.22 0.02 -27.90
N LEU A 83 2.08 -0.83 -27.37
CA LEU A 83 3.22 -1.39 -28.10
C LEU A 83 2.79 -2.39 -29.19
N GLU A 84 1.62 -3.03 -29.03
CA GLU A 84 1.14 -4.08 -29.92
C GLU A 84 2.05 -5.33 -29.94
N ALA A 85 2.66 -5.68 -28.80
CA ALA A 85 3.47 -6.89 -28.67
C ALA A 85 2.63 -8.09 -28.21
N ASP A 86 3.20 -9.29 -28.32
CA ASP A 86 2.62 -10.52 -27.78
C ASP A 86 2.74 -10.55 -26.26
N PHE A 87 1.60 -10.46 -25.55
CA PHE A 87 1.57 -10.43 -24.09
C PHE A 87 2.15 -11.72 -23.46
N SER A 88 2.10 -12.84 -24.17
CA SER A 88 2.67 -14.11 -23.67
C SER A 88 4.20 -14.14 -23.68
N LYS A 89 4.85 -13.19 -24.37
CA LYS A 89 6.31 -13.04 -24.47
C LYS A 89 6.84 -11.87 -23.64
N VAL A 90 6.12 -11.49 -22.62
CA VAL A 90 6.54 -10.42 -21.70
C VAL A 90 7.37 -11.01 -20.56
N ASP A 91 8.52 -10.39 -20.30
CA ASP A 91 9.35 -10.63 -19.13
C ASP A 91 9.39 -9.35 -18.28
N VAL A 92 9.10 -9.47 -16.97
CA VAL A 92 9.03 -8.31 -16.06
C VAL A 92 10.28 -8.26 -15.19
N VAL A 93 10.94 -7.11 -15.22
CA VAL A 93 12.14 -6.83 -14.44
C VAL A 93 11.89 -5.67 -13.49
N HIS A 94 12.25 -5.81 -12.21
CA HIS A 94 12.26 -4.70 -11.28
C HIS A 94 13.56 -3.89 -11.45
N PRO A 95 13.50 -2.61 -11.88
CA PRO A 95 14.70 -1.83 -12.16
C PRO A 95 15.36 -1.29 -10.90
N GLN A 96 16.57 -0.75 -11.02
CA GLN A 96 17.20 0.05 -9.97
C GLN A 96 16.39 1.33 -9.69
N ALA A 97 16.58 1.97 -8.52
CA ALA A 97 15.91 3.22 -8.20
C ALA A 97 16.50 4.37 -9.02
N GLU A 98 15.92 4.65 -10.17
CA GLU A 98 16.32 5.73 -11.07
C GLU A 98 15.17 6.71 -11.33
N GLY A 99 15.50 7.92 -11.78
CA GLY A 99 14.55 9.01 -11.94
C GLY A 99 13.30 8.71 -12.78
N PRO A 100 13.41 8.03 -13.95
CA PRO A 100 12.25 7.69 -14.77
C PRO A 100 11.20 6.82 -14.08
N TYR A 101 11.59 6.13 -13.00
CA TYR A 101 10.78 5.17 -12.27
C TYR A 101 10.10 5.76 -11.03
N ALA A 102 10.25 7.05 -10.77
CA ALA A 102 9.62 7.73 -9.64
C ALA A 102 8.10 7.53 -9.64
N ASN A 103 7.53 7.50 -8.44
CA ASN A 103 6.09 7.57 -8.24
C ASN A 103 5.71 9.04 -8.02
N PHE A 104 5.24 9.71 -9.06
CA PHE A 104 4.90 11.14 -9.03
C PHE A 104 3.67 11.38 -8.17
N PHE A 105 2.69 10.48 -8.19
CA PHE A 105 1.45 10.63 -7.46
C PHE A 105 1.65 10.61 -5.93
N ILE A 106 2.50 9.70 -5.42
CA ILE A 106 2.79 9.65 -3.97
C ILE A 106 3.56 10.88 -3.49
N ALA A 107 4.23 11.57 -4.41
CA ALA A 107 4.90 12.85 -4.14
C ALA A 107 3.92 14.04 -4.13
N GLY A 108 2.61 13.80 -4.22
CA GLY A 108 1.57 14.82 -4.23
C GLY A 108 1.44 15.57 -5.56
N MET A 109 1.92 14.95 -6.65
CA MET A 109 1.76 15.49 -8.00
C MET A 109 0.59 14.80 -8.68
N GLU A 110 -0.23 15.58 -9.36
CA GLU A 110 -1.25 15.02 -10.25
C GLU A 110 -0.59 14.12 -11.29
N PRO A 111 -1.27 13.05 -11.75
CA PRO A 111 -0.80 12.28 -12.88
C PRO A 111 -0.40 13.26 -13.97
N ALA A 112 0.78 13.08 -14.56
CA ALA A 112 1.28 14.00 -15.55
C ALA A 112 0.20 14.22 -16.60
N ASP A 113 -0.19 15.46 -16.82
CA ASP A 113 -0.94 15.86 -18.01
C ASP A 113 0.01 15.69 -19.20
N PHE A 114 -0.03 14.49 -19.75
CA PHE A 114 0.93 14.07 -20.75
C PHE A 114 0.66 14.69 -22.13
N GLU A 115 -0.45 15.37 -22.32
CA GLU A 115 -0.67 16.18 -23.52
C GLU A 115 0.28 17.39 -23.55
N ASN A 116 0.68 17.88 -22.37
CA ASN A 116 1.54 19.05 -22.21
C ASN A 116 2.97 18.72 -21.69
N GLY A 117 3.32 17.43 -21.49
CA GLY A 117 4.61 16.99 -20.98
C GLY A 117 4.75 17.08 -19.46
N LEU A 118 5.90 16.63 -18.95
CA LEU A 118 6.21 16.72 -17.53
C LEU A 118 6.34 18.19 -17.13
N THR A 119 5.64 18.60 -16.08
CA THR A 119 5.81 19.92 -15.47
C THR A 119 7.25 20.07 -14.93
N LEU A 120 7.68 21.30 -14.71
CA LEU A 120 9.00 21.57 -14.11
C LEU A 120 9.17 20.81 -12.77
N MET A 121 8.13 20.74 -11.94
CA MET A 121 8.17 20.02 -10.67
C MET A 121 8.33 18.50 -10.87
N GLN A 122 7.61 17.90 -11.80
CA GLN A 122 7.76 16.48 -12.14
C GLN A 122 9.16 16.18 -12.69
N LYS A 123 9.74 17.08 -13.49
CA LYS A 123 11.15 16.98 -13.95
C LYS A 123 12.14 17.06 -12.80
N ILE A 124 11.91 17.93 -11.80
CA ILE A 124 12.72 18.00 -10.57
C ILE A 124 12.64 16.70 -9.80
N PHE A 125 11.45 16.14 -9.61
CA PHE A 125 11.26 14.86 -8.91
C PHE A 125 11.82 13.67 -9.69
N ALA A 126 11.82 13.71 -11.03
CA ALA A 126 12.49 12.70 -11.84
C ALA A 126 14.02 12.66 -11.65
N LEU A 127 14.62 13.71 -11.06
CA LEU A 127 16.03 13.72 -10.66
C LEU A 127 16.25 13.07 -9.29
N ILE A 128 15.20 12.94 -8.47
CA ILE A 128 15.25 12.32 -7.15
C ILE A 128 14.47 11.01 -7.27
N PRO A 129 15.14 9.85 -7.32
CA PRO A 129 14.45 8.59 -7.46
C PRO A 129 13.57 8.35 -6.23
N ASN A 130 12.26 8.38 -6.41
CA ASN A 130 11.25 8.08 -5.40
C ASN A 130 10.44 6.86 -5.84
N VAL A 131 11.09 5.68 -5.78
CA VAL A 131 10.52 4.42 -6.24
C VAL A 131 9.82 3.75 -5.07
N ILE A 132 8.52 3.98 -4.96
CA ILE A 132 7.67 3.51 -3.85
C ILE A 132 6.39 2.86 -4.41
N THR A 133 5.98 1.77 -3.77
CA THR A 133 4.73 1.05 -4.01
C THR A 133 3.85 1.15 -2.77
N GLY A 134 2.85 2.02 -2.79
CA GLY A 134 1.97 2.28 -1.65
C GLY A 134 0.85 3.25 -1.99
N GLY A 135 -0.10 3.46 -1.07
CA GLY A 135 -1.23 4.37 -1.22
C GLY A 135 -2.09 4.08 -2.45
N SER A 136 -2.10 2.83 -2.91
CA SER A 136 -2.83 2.39 -4.12
C SER A 136 -2.56 3.26 -5.35
N THR A 137 -1.34 3.83 -5.47
CA THR A 137 -0.98 4.79 -6.52
C THR A 137 -0.45 4.17 -7.80
N SER A 138 -0.12 2.87 -7.83
CA SER A 138 0.61 2.26 -8.96
C SER A 138 -0.06 2.44 -10.32
N VAL A 139 -1.37 2.18 -10.43
CA VAL A 139 -2.12 2.38 -11.69
C VAL A 139 -2.45 3.86 -11.89
N ARG A 140 -2.78 4.59 -10.82
CA ARG A 140 -3.09 6.02 -10.88
C ARG A 140 -1.96 6.84 -11.47
N ASP A 141 -0.73 6.56 -11.05
CA ASP A 141 0.49 7.19 -11.54
C ASP A 141 0.87 6.76 -12.95
N ALA A 142 0.65 5.48 -13.27
CA ALA A 142 1.20 4.85 -14.47
C ALA A 142 0.25 4.89 -15.69
N TYR A 143 -1.07 5.07 -15.51
CA TYR A 143 -2.06 4.76 -16.55
C TYR A 143 -1.73 5.38 -17.91
N ASP A 144 -1.54 6.66 -18.00
CA ASP A 144 -1.21 7.31 -19.27
C ASP A 144 0.31 7.31 -19.55
N TYR A 145 1.14 7.38 -18.51
CA TYR A 145 2.59 7.37 -18.64
C TYR A 145 3.12 6.09 -19.28
N TYR A 146 2.65 4.91 -18.82
CA TYR A 146 3.12 3.62 -19.33
C TYR A 146 2.56 3.33 -20.72
N ARG A 147 1.32 3.70 -20.99
CA ARG A 147 0.76 3.65 -22.34
C ARG A 147 1.60 4.43 -23.32
N ARG A 148 2.03 5.63 -22.95
CA ARG A 148 2.92 6.45 -23.78
C ARG A 148 4.26 5.77 -24.05
N MET A 149 4.87 5.12 -23.05
CA MET A 149 6.12 4.39 -23.24
C MET A 149 5.94 3.25 -24.27
N GLY A 150 4.82 2.53 -24.22
CA GLY A 150 4.46 1.54 -25.22
C GLY A 150 4.29 2.12 -26.64
N ALA A 151 3.52 3.20 -26.75
CA ALA A 151 3.29 3.88 -28.01
C ALA A 151 4.59 4.46 -28.64
N MET A 152 5.46 5.10 -27.82
CA MET A 152 6.77 5.58 -28.27
C MET A 152 7.59 4.45 -28.90
N ALA A 153 7.69 3.30 -28.23
CA ALA A 153 8.42 2.14 -28.73
C ALA A 153 7.80 1.58 -30.02
N ARG A 154 6.48 1.52 -30.10
CA ARG A 154 5.77 1.14 -31.35
C ARG A 154 6.14 2.05 -32.53
N GLU A 155 6.10 3.36 -32.31
CA GLU A 155 6.39 4.32 -33.39
C GLU A 155 7.85 4.25 -33.87
N MET A 156 8.79 3.97 -32.95
CA MET A 156 10.20 3.72 -33.32
C MET A 156 10.35 2.46 -34.19
N LEU A 157 9.67 1.38 -33.84
CA LEU A 157 9.67 0.11 -34.62
C LEU A 157 9.04 0.30 -36.00
N ILE A 158 7.90 0.99 -36.09
CA ILE A 158 7.25 1.33 -37.37
C ILE A 158 8.17 2.20 -38.23
N SER A 159 8.84 3.19 -37.64
CA SER A 159 9.76 4.07 -38.38
C SER A 159 10.96 3.29 -38.94
N ALA A 160 11.53 2.37 -38.16
CA ALA A 160 12.64 1.52 -38.61
C ALA A 160 12.23 0.63 -39.78
N ALA A 161 11.07 -0.02 -39.71
CA ALA A 161 10.54 -0.87 -40.78
C ALA A 161 10.23 -0.06 -42.04
N ALA A 162 9.57 1.11 -41.92
CA ALA A 162 9.22 1.98 -43.02
C ALA A 162 10.49 2.46 -43.79
N LYS A 163 11.53 2.85 -43.07
CA LYS A 163 12.85 3.22 -43.67
C LYS A 163 13.50 2.05 -44.40
N GLU A 164 13.51 0.88 -43.77
CA GLU A 164 14.11 -0.29 -44.38
C GLU A 164 13.40 -0.70 -45.68
N TRP A 165 12.05 -0.60 -45.69
CA TRP A 165 11.24 -0.92 -46.88
C TRP A 165 11.11 0.23 -47.85
N ASN A 166 11.65 1.41 -47.52
CA ASN A 166 11.55 2.65 -48.31
C ASN A 166 10.08 3.03 -48.64
N VAL A 167 9.24 3.00 -47.61
CA VAL A 167 7.79 3.36 -47.68
C VAL A 167 7.42 4.41 -46.64
N SER A 168 6.20 4.97 -46.76
CA SER A 168 5.69 5.89 -45.73
C SER A 168 5.35 5.12 -44.44
N ARG A 169 5.47 5.79 -43.31
CA ARG A 169 5.07 5.23 -41.98
C ARG A 169 3.59 4.83 -41.97
N GLU A 170 2.73 5.62 -42.58
CA GLU A 170 1.29 5.37 -42.67
C GLU A 170 0.94 4.06 -43.42
N ASP A 171 1.86 3.59 -44.25
CA ASP A 171 1.75 2.30 -44.93
C ASP A 171 2.10 1.10 -44.03
N CYS A 172 2.58 1.36 -42.82
CA CYS A 172 2.99 0.35 -41.85
C CYS A 172 2.07 0.36 -40.62
N TYR A 173 1.96 -0.79 -39.95
CA TYR A 173 1.34 -0.92 -38.63
C TYR A 173 1.99 -2.04 -37.84
N ALA A 174 1.85 -2.00 -36.52
CA ALA A 174 2.32 -3.03 -35.62
C ALA A 174 1.16 -3.92 -35.15
N GLU A 175 1.37 -5.21 -35.04
CA GLU A 175 0.42 -6.16 -34.51
C GLU A 175 1.13 -7.40 -33.97
N ASN A 176 0.84 -7.79 -32.73
CA ASN A 176 1.33 -9.01 -32.09
C ASN A 176 2.85 -9.23 -32.21
N GLY A 177 3.64 -8.17 -31.97
CA GLY A 177 5.11 -8.21 -32.00
C GLY A 177 5.73 -8.21 -33.40
N ILE A 178 4.98 -7.80 -34.41
CA ILE A 178 5.39 -7.76 -35.82
C ILE A 178 4.98 -6.40 -36.42
N VAL A 179 5.85 -5.79 -37.23
CA VAL A 179 5.49 -4.67 -38.09
C VAL A 179 5.16 -5.19 -39.50
N ILE A 180 4.07 -4.70 -40.08
CA ILE A 180 3.48 -5.15 -41.34
C ILE A 180 3.31 -3.96 -42.28
N ASN A 181 3.76 -4.12 -43.50
CA ASN A 181 3.45 -3.19 -44.59
C ASN A 181 2.09 -3.52 -45.21
N LYS A 182 1.15 -2.57 -45.15
CA LYS A 182 -0.23 -2.74 -45.62
C LYS A 182 -0.35 -3.03 -47.12
N LYS A 183 0.57 -2.52 -47.93
CA LYS A 183 0.53 -2.64 -49.41
C LYS A 183 1.20 -3.89 -49.92
N SER A 184 2.40 -4.18 -49.40
CA SER A 184 3.20 -5.32 -49.89
C SER A 184 2.98 -6.62 -49.09
N GLY A 185 2.43 -6.52 -47.87
CA GLY A 185 2.32 -7.64 -46.94
C GLY A 185 3.66 -8.08 -46.31
N GLN A 186 4.73 -7.31 -46.54
CA GLN A 186 6.05 -7.57 -45.90
C GLN A 186 5.91 -7.47 -44.38
N ARG A 187 6.67 -8.35 -43.67
CA ARG A 187 6.61 -8.47 -42.22
C ARG A 187 8.00 -8.52 -41.63
N LYS A 188 8.18 -7.91 -40.46
CA LYS A 188 9.36 -8.09 -39.60
C LYS A 188 8.97 -8.14 -38.15
N THR A 189 9.61 -9.00 -37.39
CA THR A 189 9.45 -9.07 -35.96
C THR A 189 10.07 -7.84 -35.26
N PHE A 190 9.62 -7.53 -34.07
CA PHE A 190 10.23 -6.47 -33.25
C PHE A 190 11.70 -6.79 -32.96
N GLY A 191 12.04 -8.06 -32.72
CA GLY A 191 13.43 -8.49 -32.51
C GLY A 191 14.36 -8.20 -33.69
N GLU A 192 13.89 -8.40 -34.94
CA GLU A 192 14.63 -8.06 -36.15
C GLU A 192 14.81 -6.58 -36.35
N LEU A 193 13.88 -5.76 -35.86
CA LEU A 193 13.87 -4.30 -36.00
C LEU A 193 14.54 -3.58 -34.84
N ALA A 194 14.75 -4.21 -33.69
CA ALA A 194 15.15 -3.58 -32.43
C ALA A 194 16.38 -2.68 -32.58
N SER A 195 17.46 -3.18 -33.19
CA SER A 195 18.70 -2.38 -33.38
C SER A 195 18.54 -1.19 -34.31
N ALA A 196 17.65 -1.28 -35.30
CA ALA A 196 17.33 -0.14 -36.17
C ALA A 196 16.43 0.85 -35.45
N ALA A 197 15.41 0.34 -34.73
CA ALA A 197 14.47 1.14 -33.96
C ALA A 197 15.16 1.96 -32.85
N ALA A 198 16.16 1.38 -32.16
CA ALA A 198 16.91 2.08 -31.11
C ALA A 198 17.65 3.33 -31.63
N LYS A 199 17.87 3.45 -32.93
CA LYS A 199 18.48 4.63 -33.58
C LYS A 199 17.45 5.66 -34.03
N GLU A 200 16.16 5.30 -34.00
CA GLU A 200 15.09 6.23 -34.36
C GLU A 200 14.86 7.28 -33.27
N LYS A 201 14.45 8.48 -33.68
CA LYS A 201 14.04 9.50 -32.73
C LYS A 201 12.66 9.13 -32.20
N ALA A 202 12.55 8.95 -30.88
CA ALA A 202 11.27 8.76 -30.23
C ALA A 202 10.39 10.00 -30.38
N GLU A 203 9.14 9.81 -30.74
CA GLU A 203 8.11 10.84 -30.69
C GLU A 203 7.73 11.07 -29.23
N GLU A 204 7.87 12.31 -28.74
CA GLU A 204 7.64 12.61 -27.32
C GLU A 204 6.16 12.49 -26.93
N PHE A 205 5.24 12.72 -27.87
CA PHE A 205 3.79 12.69 -27.68
C PHE A 205 3.09 11.87 -28.77
N PRO A 206 3.27 10.54 -28.77
CA PRO A 206 2.60 9.67 -29.72
C PRO A 206 1.10 9.64 -29.45
N THR A 207 0.30 9.46 -30.50
CA THR A 207 -1.15 9.25 -30.36
C THR A 207 -1.43 7.95 -29.64
N LEU A 208 -2.19 8.01 -28.53
CA LEU A 208 -2.64 6.84 -27.79
C LEU A 208 -3.95 6.29 -28.37
N LYS A 209 -4.15 4.97 -28.22
CA LYS A 209 -5.39 4.28 -28.55
C LYS A 209 -6.57 4.83 -27.74
N LYS A 210 -7.75 4.86 -28.34
CA LYS A 210 -9.02 5.12 -27.66
C LYS A 210 -9.51 3.85 -26.96
N LYS A 211 -10.38 3.97 -25.95
CA LYS A 211 -10.97 2.83 -25.22
C LYS A 211 -11.60 1.79 -26.17
N SER A 212 -12.21 2.23 -27.29
CA SER A 212 -12.80 1.36 -28.30
C SER A 212 -11.78 0.50 -29.08
N GLU A 213 -10.50 0.85 -29.03
CA GLU A 213 -9.41 0.16 -29.73
C GLU A 213 -8.65 -0.80 -28.82
N PHE A 214 -8.99 -0.85 -27.52
CA PHE A 214 -8.29 -1.68 -26.55
C PHE A 214 -8.50 -3.17 -26.77
N LYS A 215 -7.41 -3.91 -26.81
CA LYS A 215 -7.37 -5.37 -26.92
C LYS A 215 -7.08 -6.05 -25.58
N LEU A 216 -6.29 -5.40 -24.70
CA LEU A 216 -5.80 -5.93 -23.42
C LEU A 216 -6.36 -5.13 -22.22
N VAL A 217 -6.33 -3.80 -22.27
CA VAL A 217 -6.82 -2.95 -21.18
C VAL A 217 -8.34 -3.10 -21.06
N GLY A 218 -8.84 -3.28 -19.84
CA GLY A 218 -10.23 -3.59 -19.57
C GLY A 218 -10.60 -5.07 -19.74
N LYS A 219 -9.61 -5.94 -20.04
CA LYS A 219 -9.83 -7.39 -20.18
C LYS A 219 -9.15 -8.16 -19.04
N SER A 220 -9.77 -9.28 -18.67
CA SER A 220 -9.24 -10.22 -17.68
C SER A 220 -8.17 -11.10 -18.31
N VAL A 221 -6.91 -10.63 -18.34
CA VAL A 221 -5.78 -11.45 -18.74
C VAL A 221 -5.20 -12.18 -17.53
N ASP A 222 -4.57 -13.33 -17.78
CA ASP A 222 -3.93 -14.10 -16.72
C ASP A 222 -2.69 -13.38 -16.17
N ARG A 223 -2.45 -13.57 -14.89
CA ARG A 223 -1.33 -12.92 -14.20
C ARG A 223 0.00 -13.51 -14.64
N LEU A 224 0.95 -12.63 -14.98
CA LEU A 224 2.32 -13.01 -15.41
C LEU A 224 3.13 -13.70 -14.29
N ASP A 225 2.84 -13.39 -13.03
CA ASP A 225 3.58 -13.89 -11.87
C ASP A 225 3.04 -15.23 -11.31
N VAL A 226 1.82 -15.63 -11.64
CA VAL A 226 1.19 -16.85 -11.11
C VAL A 226 1.94 -18.12 -11.52
N PRO A 227 2.35 -18.34 -12.78
CA PRO A 227 3.07 -19.56 -13.15
C PRO A 227 4.33 -19.80 -12.33
N ALA A 228 5.12 -18.75 -12.06
CA ALA A 228 6.32 -18.87 -11.24
C ALA A 228 5.98 -19.19 -9.78
N LYS A 229 4.90 -18.60 -9.23
CA LYS A 229 4.48 -18.82 -7.84
C LYS A 229 3.97 -20.24 -7.60
N ILE A 230 3.09 -20.75 -8.45
CA ILE A 230 2.50 -22.10 -8.28
C ILE A 230 3.46 -23.26 -8.62
N THR A 231 4.58 -22.96 -9.30
CA THR A 231 5.62 -23.97 -9.62
C THR A 231 6.86 -23.86 -8.73
N GLY A 232 6.84 -22.97 -7.72
CA GLY A 232 7.97 -22.77 -6.81
C GLY A 232 9.18 -22.08 -7.45
N LYS A 233 9.02 -21.43 -8.60
CA LYS A 233 10.09 -20.69 -9.30
C LYS A 233 10.17 -19.22 -8.89
N ALA A 234 9.13 -18.69 -8.24
CA ALA A 234 9.15 -17.33 -7.74
C ALA A 234 10.13 -17.21 -6.56
N THR A 235 11.00 -16.21 -6.61
CA THR A 235 11.98 -15.97 -5.55
C THR A 235 11.45 -14.89 -4.60
N PHE A 236 11.15 -15.28 -3.37
CA PHE A 236 10.85 -14.36 -2.26
C PHE A 236 12.15 -14.00 -1.51
N GLY A 237 12.08 -13.07 -0.59
CA GLY A 237 13.27 -12.66 0.16
C GLY A 237 13.90 -13.80 0.96
N LEU A 238 13.09 -14.68 1.55
CA LEU A 238 13.56 -15.88 2.26
C LEU A 238 14.21 -16.92 1.35
N ASP A 239 13.89 -16.93 0.06
CA ASP A 239 14.40 -17.90 -0.91
C ASP A 239 15.77 -17.50 -1.49
N VAL A 240 16.22 -16.27 -1.22
CA VAL A 240 17.51 -15.79 -1.73
C VAL A 240 18.65 -16.70 -1.28
N ARG A 241 19.44 -17.19 -2.25
CA ARG A 241 20.63 -17.99 -2.02
C ARG A 241 21.75 -17.45 -2.89
N VAL A 242 22.80 -16.93 -2.22
CA VAL A 242 24.02 -16.46 -2.88
C VAL A 242 25.22 -17.22 -2.31
N PRO A 243 26.30 -17.40 -3.10
CA PRO A 243 27.45 -18.19 -2.66
C PRO A 243 28.03 -17.71 -1.31
N ASN A 244 28.41 -18.64 -0.46
CA ASN A 244 29.05 -18.41 0.85
C ASN A 244 28.20 -17.63 1.88
N MET A 245 26.90 -17.44 1.67
CA MET A 245 26.05 -16.68 2.57
C MET A 245 25.94 -17.32 3.96
N LYS A 246 25.66 -16.47 4.95
CA LYS A 246 25.32 -16.86 6.31
C LYS A 246 23.93 -16.38 6.66
N PHE A 247 23.36 -16.97 7.70
CA PHE A 247 21.99 -16.71 8.15
C PHE A 247 22.02 -16.10 9.54
N ALA A 248 21.20 -15.11 9.77
CA ALA A 248 21.18 -14.36 11.01
C ALA A 248 19.75 -14.26 11.56
N VAL A 249 19.60 -14.42 12.87
CA VAL A 249 18.35 -14.23 13.60
C VAL A 249 18.57 -13.21 14.70
N ILE A 250 17.69 -12.22 14.79
CA ILE A 250 17.73 -11.16 15.79
C ILE A 250 16.86 -11.50 17.01
N ARG A 251 17.28 -11.05 18.18
CA ARG A 251 16.50 -10.92 19.41
C ARG A 251 16.46 -9.46 19.80
N HIS A 252 15.28 -8.87 19.73
CA HIS A 252 15.02 -7.52 20.21
C HIS A 252 14.81 -7.50 21.73
N PRO A 253 14.87 -6.32 22.39
CA PRO A 253 14.43 -6.18 23.77
C PRO A 253 12.98 -6.68 23.93
N SER A 254 12.72 -7.39 25.04
CA SER A 254 11.39 -7.94 25.32
C SER A 254 10.35 -6.85 25.66
N TYR A 255 10.81 -5.69 26.08
CA TYR A 255 9.99 -4.54 26.46
C TYR A 255 9.96 -3.51 25.34
N VAL A 256 8.78 -2.97 25.05
CA VAL A 256 8.65 -1.85 24.12
C VAL A 256 9.51 -0.67 24.58
N GLY A 257 10.37 -0.15 23.70
CA GLY A 257 11.32 0.92 24.04
C GLY A 257 12.37 0.54 25.08
N GLY A 258 12.52 -0.74 25.40
CA GLY A 258 13.60 -1.27 26.26
C GLY A 258 14.95 -1.31 25.57
N LYS A 259 16.00 -1.63 26.31
CA LYS A 259 17.35 -1.82 25.78
C LYS A 259 17.97 -3.10 26.32
N ILE A 260 18.78 -3.77 25.48
CA ILE A 260 19.64 -4.86 25.92
C ILE A 260 20.95 -4.25 26.43
N THR A 261 21.30 -4.53 27.69
CA THR A 261 22.47 -3.99 28.34
C THR A 261 23.61 -5.01 28.49
N GLY A 262 23.30 -6.31 28.32
CA GLY A 262 24.30 -7.36 28.41
C GLY A 262 23.81 -8.72 27.92
N ILE A 263 24.75 -9.65 27.74
CA ILE A 263 24.50 -11.05 27.38
C ILE A 263 25.20 -11.91 28.44
N LYS A 264 24.39 -12.64 29.25
CA LYS A 264 24.93 -13.42 30.38
C LYS A 264 25.72 -14.66 29.98
N ASN A 265 25.34 -15.26 28.86
CA ASN A 265 25.84 -16.55 28.39
C ASN A 265 26.47 -16.49 27.00
N LEU A 266 27.16 -15.36 26.68
CA LEU A 266 27.74 -15.11 25.35
C LEU A 266 28.64 -16.26 24.88
N ASP A 267 29.61 -16.70 25.71
CA ASP A 267 30.56 -17.75 25.35
C ASP A 267 29.88 -19.09 25.05
N THR A 268 28.84 -19.41 25.83
CA THR A 268 28.03 -20.61 25.61
C THR A 268 27.31 -20.57 24.25
N VAL A 269 26.67 -19.45 23.91
CA VAL A 269 25.96 -19.29 22.64
C VAL A 269 26.92 -19.23 21.47
N GLN A 270 28.06 -18.53 21.64
CA GLN A 270 29.09 -18.41 20.60
C GLN A 270 29.71 -19.76 20.24
N SER A 271 29.81 -20.70 21.21
CA SER A 271 30.37 -22.05 21.01
C SER A 271 29.37 -23.08 20.51
N MET A 272 28.10 -22.73 20.33
CA MET A 272 27.08 -23.67 19.84
C MET A 272 27.38 -24.12 18.40
N PRO A 273 27.06 -25.38 18.06
CA PRO A 273 27.23 -25.90 16.69
C PRO A 273 26.62 -25.00 15.63
N GLY A 274 27.39 -24.74 14.56
CA GLY A 274 26.95 -23.94 13.44
C GLY A 274 26.92 -22.43 13.63
N VAL A 275 27.11 -21.93 14.85
CA VAL A 275 27.23 -20.49 15.14
C VAL A 275 28.58 -19.97 14.60
N VAL A 276 28.52 -18.86 13.89
CA VAL A 276 29.66 -18.18 13.29
C VAL A 276 30.06 -16.96 14.13
N LYS A 277 29.06 -16.16 14.54
CA LYS A 277 29.27 -14.93 15.28
C LYS A 277 28.03 -14.50 16.04
N VAL A 278 28.20 -13.93 17.23
CA VAL A 278 27.15 -13.15 17.90
C VAL A 278 27.48 -11.67 17.75
N VAL A 279 26.53 -10.89 17.26
CA VAL A 279 26.70 -9.47 16.95
C VAL A 279 25.71 -8.66 17.76
N THR A 280 26.19 -7.63 18.47
CA THR A 280 25.30 -6.66 19.11
C THR A 280 25.16 -5.43 18.22
N ILE A 281 23.94 -4.99 18.05
CA ILE A 281 23.56 -3.73 17.41
C ILE A 281 22.65 -2.95 18.36
N ASP A 282 22.40 -1.67 18.10
CA ASP A 282 21.60 -0.83 19.02
C ASP A 282 20.20 -1.38 19.26
N GLU A 283 19.64 -2.08 18.27
CA GLU A 283 18.27 -2.59 18.27
C GLU A 283 18.15 -4.02 18.84
N GLY A 284 19.27 -4.70 19.11
CA GLY A 284 19.20 -6.07 19.62
C GLY A 284 20.48 -6.88 19.50
N VAL A 285 20.38 -8.16 19.77
CA VAL A 285 21.45 -9.15 19.61
C VAL A 285 21.14 -10.08 18.46
N VAL A 286 22.10 -10.25 17.55
CA VAL A 286 21.96 -11.05 16.34
C VAL A 286 22.90 -12.25 16.39
N VAL A 287 22.37 -13.45 16.20
CA VAL A 287 23.18 -14.66 16.06
C VAL A 287 23.31 -14.99 14.58
N VAL A 288 24.54 -15.03 14.08
CA VAL A 288 24.91 -15.43 12.73
C VAL A 288 25.38 -16.87 12.73
N ALA A 289 24.84 -17.70 11.84
CA ALA A 289 25.16 -19.13 11.75
C ALA A 289 25.22 -19.63 10.29
N ASN A 290 25.57 -20.90 10.12
CA ASN A 290 25.68 -21.54 8.81
C ASN A 290 24.34 -21.76 8.12
N ASP A 291 23.26 -21.83 8.88
CA ASP A 291 21.87 -21.90 8.40
C ASP A 291 20.90 -21.27 9.42
N THR A 292 19.65 -21.07 9.00
CA THR A 292 18.59 -20.43 9.79
C THR A 292 18.26 -21.22 11.05
N TRP A 293 18.33 -22.56 11.00
CA TRP A 293 18.01 -23.40 12.15
C TRP A 293 19.01 -23.22 13.30
N HIS A 294 20.31 -23.27 13.00
CA HIS A 294 21.36 -23.02 13.98
C HIS A 294 21.28 -21.59 14.53
N ALA A 295 21.06 -20.58 13.68
CA ALA A 295 20.89 -19.20 14.11
C ALA A 295 19.71 -19.04 15.08
N LYS A 296 18.54 -19.61 14.73
CA LYS A 296 17.32 -19.55 15.56
C LYS A 296 17.51 -20.28 16.89
N ASN A 297 18.06 -21.49 16.86
CA ASN A 297 18.26 -22.28 18.08
C ASN A 297 19.21 -21.58 19.05
N ALA A 298 20.30 -21.02 18.56
CA ALA A 298 21.25 -20.27 19.37
C ALA A 298 20.65 -18.94 19.88
N ALA A 299 19.94 -18.19 19.03
CA ALA A 299 19.23 -16.98 19.44
C ALA A 299 18.20 -17.24 20.57
N ASN A 300 17.50 -18.38 20.53
CA ASN A 300 16.57 -18.77 21.58
C ASN A 300 17.23 -19.14 22.91
N LYS A 301 18.54 -19.41 22.93
CA LYS A 301 19.32 -19.70 24.14
C LYS A 301 19.95 -18.46 24.75
N LEU A 302 19.87 -17.29 24.09
CA LEU A 302 20.41 -16.04 24.65
C LEU A 302 19.70 -15.70 25.97
N GLU A 303 20.50 -15.44 26.98
CA GLU A 303 20.07 -14.87 28.26
C GLU A 303 20.51 -13.41 28.29
N LEU A 304 19.54 -12.50 28.22
CA LEU A 304 19.78 -11.07 28.02
C LEU A 304 19.53 -10.30 29.32
N ASP A 305 20.39 -9.35 29.61
CA ASP A 305 20.11 -8.30 30.57
C ASP A 305 19.37 -7.18 29.85
N GLU A 306 18.21 -6.81 30.35
CA GLU A 306 17.34 -5.82 29.71
C GLU A 306 16.99 -4.70 30.68
N GLU A 307 17.11 -3.48 30.18
CA GLU A 307 16.57 -2.29 30.83
C GLU A 307 15.12 -2.06 30.39
N LYS A 308 14.22 -1.95 31.36
CA LYS A 308 12.79 -1.70 31.10
C LYS A 308 12.55 -0.21 30.89
N ASN A 309 11.69 0.12 29.95
CA ASN A 309 11.11 1.46 29.93
C ASN A 309 10.01 1.54 30.99
N VAL A 310 10.34 2.10 32.15
CA VAL A 310 9.44 2.15 33.32
C VAL A 310 8.15 2.94 33.06
N ALA A 311 8.19 3.93 32.14
CA ALA A 311 7.03 4.73 31.76
C ALA A 311 5.91 3.90 31.07
N LEU A 312 6.23 2.66 30.61
CA LEU A 312 5.35 1.81 29.87
C LEU A 312 4.63 0.73 30.67
N GLY A 313 4.97 0.57 31.95
CA GLY A 313 4.40 -0.50 32.79
C GLY A 313 2.87 -0.48 32.90
N HIS A 314 2.26 0.66 32.66
CA HIS A 314 0.81 0.90 32.78
C HIS A 314 0.19 1.61 31.57
N LEU A 315 0.89 1.62 30.40
CA LEU A 315 0.36 2.28 29.21
C LEU A 315 -0.81 1.47 28.64
N ASP A 316 -1.99 2.02 28.78
CA ASP A 316 -3.15 1.66 27.97
C ASP A 316 -3.42 2.80 26.97
N ALA A 317 -3.30 2.48 25.67
CA ALA A 317 -3.41 3.50 24.62
C ALA A 317 -4.79 4.16 24.60
N ILE A 318 -5.87 3.38 24.70
CA ILE A 318 -7.24 3.90 24.59
C ILE A 318 -7.58 4.90 25.71
N PRO A 319 -7.40 4.59 27.00
CA PRO A 319 -7.60 5.57 28.06
C PRO A 319 -6.70 6.81 27.94
N THR A 320 -5.46 6.63 27.48
CA THR A 320 -4.50 7.73 27.30
C THR A 320 -4.94 8.69 26.19
N LEU A 321 -5.36 8.15 25.03
CA LEU A 321 -5.92 8.94 23.92
C LEU A 321 -7.20 9.66 24.35
N ARG A 322 -8.11 8.97 25.04
CA ARG A 322 -9.35 9.55 25.57
C ARG A 322 -9.08 10.70 26.55
N ALA A 323 -8.07 10.59 27.40
CA ALA A 323 -7.67 11.64 28.32
C ALA A 323 -7.09 12.85 27.57
N ALA A 324 -6.27 12.62 26.54
CA ALA A 324 -5.70 13.69 25.73
C ALA A 324 -6.77 14.51 24.98
N MET A 325 -7.86 13.87 24.55
CA MET A 325 -8.99 14.52 23.86
C MET A 325 -9.84 15.44 24.75
N LYS A 326 -9.67 15.40 26.09
CA LYS A 326 -10.41 16.26 27.04
C LYS A 326 -9.83 17.67 27.17
N GLY A 327 -8.63 17.91 26.64
CA GLY A 327 -7.95 19.20 26.65
C GLY A 327 -8.49 20.16 25.58
N GLU A 328 -7.65 21.13 25.22
CA GLU A 328 -7.95 22.03 24.10
C GLU A 328 -8.22 21.22 22.81
N PRO A 329 -9.05 21.76 21.90
CA PRO A 329 -9.28 21.12 20.62
C PRO A 329 -7.95 20.79 19.91
N GLY A 330 -7.88 19.61 19.33
CA GLY A 330 -6.77 19.24 18.49
C GLY A 330 -6.70 20.10 17.22
N LYS A 331 -5.84 19.75 16.28
CA LYS A 331 -5.79 20.46 15.00
C LYS A 331 -7.12 20.31 14.26
N VAL A 332 -7.72 21.44 13.91
CA VAL A 332 -8.94 21.47 13.09
C VAL A 332 -8.59 21.19 11.63
N TRP A 333 -9.27 20.22 11.04
CA TRP A 333 -9.10 19.77 9.67
C TRP A 333 -10.30 20.07 8.76
N GLU A 334 -11.48 20.24 9.37
CA GLU A 334 -12.72 20.58 8.70
C GLU A 334 -13.54 21.48 9.62
N ASP A 335 -14.04 22.60 9.11
CA ASP A 335 -14.93 23.51 9.83
C ASP A 335 -15.85 24.18 8.81
N VAL A 336 -17.05 23.69 8.70
CA VAL A 336 -18.08 24.13 7.74
C VAL A 336 -19.39 24.36 8.50
N GLY A 337 -20.03 25.48 8.28
CA GLY A 337 -21.43 25.73 8.66
C GLY A 337 -21.71 25.85 10.16
N LYS A 338 -20.74 26.24 11.01
CA LYS A 338 -20.89 26.47 12.45
C LYS A 338 -21.62 25.32 13.18
N VAL A 339 -20.97 24.17 13.22
CA VAL A 339 -21.56 22.92 13.73
C VAL A 339 -22.14 23.04 15.15
N ASP A 340 -21.54 23.84 16.04
CA ASP A 340 -21.99 23.98 17.41
C ASP A 340 -23.34 24.75 17.50
N ASP A 341 -23.59 25.73 16.61
CA ASP A 341 -24.88 26.40 16.49
C ASP A 341 -25.95 25.41 16.00
N VAL A 342 -25.60 24.57 15.03
CA VAL A 342 -26.51 23.55 14.50
C VAL A 342 -26.83 22.49 15.57
N LEU A 343 -25.83 22.03 16.33
CA LEU A 343 -26.04 21.09 17.44
C LEU A 343 -26.93 21.66 18.56
N SER A 344 -26.73 22.94 18.92
CA SER A 344 -27.51 23.59 19.99
C SER A 344 -28.97 23.84 19.63
N SER A 345 -29.26 23.99 18.32
CA SER A 345 -30.63 24.23 17.80
C SER A 345 -31.34 22.97 17.31
N ALA A 346 -30.66 21.82 17.31
CA ALA A 346 -31.22 20.58 16.81
C ALA A 346 -32.35 20.02 17.68
N ALA A 347 -33.38 19.44 17.08
CA ALA A 347 -34.46 18.76 17.78
C ALA A 347 -33.95 17.53 18.57
N LYS A 348 -32.92 16.88 18.07
CA LYS A 348 -32.26 15.70 18.67
C LYS A 348 -30.79 15.75 18.42
N VAL A 349 -29.97 15.44 19.43
CA VAL A 349 -28.54 15.22 19.29
C VAL A 349 -28.21 13.76 19.59
N LEU A 350 -27.55 13.10 18.67
CA LEU A 350 -26.98 11.77 18.88
C LEU A 350 -25.50 11.92 19.22
N ASP A 351 -25.05 11.22 20.26
CA ASP A 351 -23.65 11.22 20.73
C ASP A 351 -23.14 9.80 20.86
N ALA A 352 -21.97 9.51 20.30
CA ALA A 352 -21.36 8.19 20.37
C ALA A 352 -19.83 8.29 20.42
N GLU A 353 -19.22 7.37 21.18
CA GLU A 353 -17.77 7.16 21.18
C GLU A 353 -17.43 5.81 20.59
N TYR A 354 -16.45 5.78 19.70
CA TYR A 354 -15.94 4.56 19.07
C TYR A 354 -14.45 4.40 19.34
N GLU A 355 -13.99 3.15 19.35
CA GLU A 355 -12.57 2.87 19.56
C GLU A 355 -12.12 1.62 18.82
N VAL A 356 -10.83 1.61 18.46
CA VAL A 356 -10.15 0.44 17.87
C VAL A 356 -8.74 0.29 18.43
N PRO A 357 -8.25 -0.97 18.60
CA PRO A 357 -6.93 -1.25 19.14
C PRO A 357 -5.82 -1.12 18.08
N TYR A 358 -4.56 -1.27 18.51
CA TYR A 358 -3.44 -1.54 17.61
C TYR A 358 -3.65 -2.84 16.83
N LEU A 359 -3.16 -2.87 15.57
CA LEU A 359 -3.14 -4.08 14.74
C LEU A 359 -1.75 -4.34 14.18
N ALA A 360 -1.33 -5.61 14.16
CA ALA A 360 -0.15 -6.04 13.42
C ALA A 360 -0.46 -6.21 11.93
N HIS A 361 0.56 -6.05 11.08
CA HIS A 361 0.46 -6.37 9.65
C HIS A 361 0.37 -7.87 9.39
N ALA A 362 1.05 -8.67 10.20
CA ALA A 362 1.04 -10.14 10.17
C ALA A 362 1.31 -10.74 8.77
N CYS A 363 2.29 -10.19 8.05
CA CYS A 363 2.70 -10.72 6.75
C CYS A 363 3.04 -12.22 6.84
N MET A 364 2.59 -13.03 5.88
CA MET A 364 2.88 -14.48 5.90
C MET A 364 4.38 -14.76 5.83
N GLU A 365 5.13 -14.02 5.01
CA GLU A 365 6.59 -14.01 5.02
C GLU A 365 7.10 -13.02 6.08
N PRO A 366 7.78 -13.47 7.16
CA PRO A 366 8.39 -12.59 8.15
C PRO A 366 9.43 -11.66 7.52
N MET A 367 9.72 -10.53 8.18
CA MET A 367 10.71 -9.55 7.69
C MET A 367 12.07 -10.20 7.52
N ASN A 368 12.69 -9.97 6.36
CA ASN A 368 13.99 -10.51 6.02
C ASN A 368 14.72 -9.63 5.01
N CYS A 369 16.04 -9.68 5.04
CA CYS A 369 16.90 -8.97 4.10
C CYS A 369 18.26 -9.64 4.03
N THR A 370 18.77 -9.84 2.81
CA THR A 370 20.15 -10.30 2.57
C THR A 370 21.00 -9.12 2.13
N VAL A 371 22.14 -8.91 2.78
CA VAL A 371 23.09 -7.83 2.45
C VAL A 371 24.50 -8.39 2.34
N LEU A 372 25.19 -8.01 1.29
CA LEU A 372 26.63 -8.16 1.12
C LEU A 372 27.28 -6.78 1.19
N VAL A 373 28.26 -6.62 2.06
CA VAL A 373 29.15 -5.44 2.10
C VAL A 373 30.53 -5.90 1.66
N ASP A 374 31.05 -5.34 0.57
CA ASP A 374 32.37 -5.68 0.02
C ASP A 374 33.15 -4.39 -0.32
N GLY A 375 34.13 -4.08 0.54
CA GLY A 375 34.88 -2.82 0.47
C GLY A 375 33.96 -1.61 0.64
N ASP A 376 33.87 -0.78 -0.39
CA ASP A 376 33.08 0.45 -0.42
C ASP A 376 31.75 0.29 -1.17
N LYS A 377 31.31 -0.95 -1.44
CA LYS A 377 30.09 -1.29 -2.15
C LYS A 377 29.19 -2.18 -1.33
N ALA A 378 27.89 -2.16 -1.67
CA ALA A 378 26.95 -3.10 -1.11
C ALA A 378 25.99 -3.64 -2.16
N GLU A 379 25.57 -4.89 -1.97
CA GLU A 379 24.49 -5.50 -2.73
C GLU A 379 23.42 -6.02 -1.75
N VAL A 380 22.14 -5.75 -2.07
CA VAL A 380 21.01 -6.08 -1.19
C VAL A 380 19.93 -6.83 -1.96
N TRP A 381 19.38 -7.89 -1.34
CA TRP A 381 18.23 -8.67 -1.83
C TRP A 381 17.14 -8.61 -0.77
N THR A 382 15.98 -8.12 -1.12
CA THR A 382 14.86 -7.98 -0.18
C THR A 382 13.54 -7.77 -0.89
N GLY A 383 12.46 -8.24 -0.28
CA GLY A 383 11.09 -7.85 -0.62
C GLY A 383 10.70 -6.59 0.15
N ASN A 384 10.64 -5.44 -0.51
CA ASN A 384 10.29 -4.16 0.11
C ASN A 384 9.42 -3.31 -0.82
N GLN A 385 8.59 -2.44 -0.26
CA GLN A 385 7.68 -1.56 -1.00
C GLN A 385 8.38 -0.28 -1.53
N SER A 386 9.63 -0.01 -1.11
CA SER A 386 10.36 1.18 -1.55
C SER A 386 11.83 0.89 -1.80
N THR A 387 12.20 0.74 -3.07
CA THR A 387 13.61 0.59 -3.48
C THR A 387 14.46 1.77 -2.99
N THR A 388 13.90 2.98 -2.99
CA THR A 388 14.59 4.19 -2.49
C THR A 388 14.89 4.09 -1.00
N PHE A 389 13.94 3.62 -0.19
CA PHE A 389 14.16 3.49 1.25
C PHE A 389 15.11 2.33 1.57
N VAL A 390 15.11 1.26 0.78
CA VAL A 390 16.11 0.17 0.88
C VAL A 390 17.51 0.72 0.75
N ILE A 391 17.78 1.55 -0.28
CA ILE A 391 19.08 2.20 -0.48
C ILE A 391 19.46 3.07 0.73
N ASN A 392 18.50 3.85 1.26
CA ASN A 392 18.72 4.68 2.44
C ASN A 392 19.10 3.83 3.66
N GLY A 393 18.34 2.74 3.93
CA GLY A 393 18.57 1.85 5.05
C GLY A 393 19.93 1.13 4.98
N VAL A 394 20.36 0.68 3.79
CA VAL A 394 21.68 0.07 3.59
C VAL A 394 22.78 1.13 3.77
N SER A 395 22.61 2.32 3.18
CA SER A 395 23.58 3.42 3.31
C SER A 395 23.79 3.81 4.77
N GLU A 396 22.72 3.96 5.54
CA GLU A 396 22.77 4.29 6.96
C GLU A 396 23.41 3.15 7.79
N GLY A 397 22.96 1.91 7.59
CA GLY A 397 23.41 0.75 8.37
C GLY A 397 24.84 0.35 8.10
N ALA A 398 25.27 0.34 6.85
CA ALA A 398 26.61 -0.06 6.46
C ALA A 398 27.59 1.12 6.34
N GLY A 399 27.11 2.36 6.16
CA GLY A 399 27.95 3.53 5.89
C GLY A 399 28.49 3.55 4.46
N ILE A 400 27.72 3.00 3.50
CA ILE A 400 28.07 2.95 2.08
C ILE A 400 27.34 4.08 1.33
N ASP A 401 28.03 4.72 0.39
CA ASP A 401 27.42 5.75 -0.46
C ASP A 401 26.29 5.16 -1.31
N LYS A 402 25.19 5.91 -1.46
CA LYS A 402 23.95 5.41 -2.10
C LYS A 402 24.14 4.97 -3.55
N ASP A 403 25.02 5.62 -4.29
CA ASP A 403 25.37 5.30 -5.68
C ASP A 403 26.20 4.02 -5.83
N LYS A 404 26.72 3.49 -4.73
CA LYS A 404 27.49 2.22 -4.66
C LYS A 404 26.66 1.04 -4.15
N ILE A 405 25.34 1.22 -3.98
CA ILE A 405 24.43 0.21 -3.50
C ILE A 405 23.60 -0.34 -4.69
N ARG A 406 23.72 -1.64 -4.93
CA ARG A 406 22.90 -2.36 -5.90
C ARG A 406 21.74 -3.06 -5.20
N THR A 407 20.53 -2.90 -5.75
CA THR A 407 19.31 -3.51 -5.21
C THR A 407 18.80 -4.64 -6.09
N ASN A 408 18.36 -5.73 -5.46
CA ASN A 408 17.68 -6.85 -6.08
C ASN A 408 16.35 -7.05 -5.33
N ILE A 409 15.28 -6.46 -5.87
CA ILE A 409 13.96 -6.53 -5.27
C ILE A 409 13.30 -7.84 -5.66
N THR A 410 12.90 -8.62 -4.65
CA THR A 410 12.23 -9.92 -4.81
C THR A 410 10.72 -9.76 -4.74
N TYR A 411 9.97 -10.86 -5.01
CA TYR A 411 8.58 -10.93 -4.61
C TYR A 411 8.44 -10.78 -3.10
N LEU A 412 7.29 -10.25 -2.65
CA LEU A 412 6.95 -10.12 -1.24
C LEU A 412 5.88 -11.15 -0.86
N GLY A 413 6.09 -11.84 0.24
CA GLY A 413 5.08 -12.71 0.88
C GLY A 413 4.10 -11.94 1.76
N GLY A 414 3.52 -10.87 1.20
CA GLY A 414 2.69 -9.88 1.86
C GLY A 414 3.47 -8.63 2.26
N GLY A 415 2.80 -7.50 2.22
CA GLY A 415 3.37 -6.20 2.63
C GLY A 415 2.44 -5.45 3.56
N PHE A 416 1.25 -5.14 3.09
CA PHE A 416 0.16 -4.46 3.82
C PHE A 416 0.55 -3.12 4.45
N GLY A 417 1.72 -2.53 4.04
CA GLY A 417 2.34 -1.36 4.65
C GLY A 417 3.62 -1.68 5.43
N ARG A 418 3.74 -2.86 6.06
CA ARG A 418 4.91 -3.25 6.86
C ARG A 418 6.23 -3.16 6.10
N ARG A 419 6.22 -3.55 4.84
CA ARG A 419 7.42 -3.51 3.99
C ARG A 419 7.67 -2.15 3.35
N GLY A 420 6.90 -1.12 3.71
CA GLY A 420 7.24 0.29 3.51
C GLY A 420 8.29 0.79 4.49
N GLU A 421 8.46 0.08 5.62
CA GLU A 421 9.52 0.33 6.60
C GLU A 421 10.81 -0.36 6.20
N THR A 422 11.94 0.15 6.68
CA THR A 422 13.28 -0.36 6.37
C THR A 422 14.11 -0.75 7.59
N ASP A 423 13.50 -0.85 8.75
CA ASP A 423 14.14 -1.26 9.99
C ASP A 423 14.91 -2.58 9.85
N PHE A 424 14.32 -3.59 9.21
CA PHE A 424 14.95 -4.88 8.98
C PHE A 424 16.09 -4.80 7.95
N VAL A 425 16.03 -3.87 6.99
CA VAL A 425 17.12 -3.61 6.02
C VAL A 425 18.31 -2.94 6.71
N LEU A 426 18.04 -1.90 7.50
CA LEU A 426 19.04 -1.19 8.30
C LEU A 426 19.80 -2.17 9.22
N ARG A 427 19.06 -3.02 9.94
CA ARG A 427 19.64 -4.02 10.85
C ARG A 427 20.46 -5.06 10.12
N ALA A 428 19.98 -5.57 8.97
CA ALA A 428 20.74 -6.48 8.12
C ALA A 428 22.05 -5.84 7.63
N ALA A 429 22.02 -4.58 7.24
CA ALA A 429 23.21 -3.83 6.80
C ALA A 429 24.21 -3.61 7.94
N LYS A 430 23.74 -3.28 9.17
CA LYS A 430 24.61 -3.18 10.38
C LYS A 430 25.33 -4.50 10.68
N VAL A 431 24.65 -5.64 10.49
CA VAL A 431 25.25 -6.97 10.68
C VAL A 431 26.24 -7.30 9.57
N ALA A 432 25.87 -7.08 8.30
CA ALA A 432 26.73 -7.34 7.15
C ALA A 432 28.03 -6.51 7.18
N LYS A 433 27.96 -5.27 7.67
CA LYS A 433 29.15 -4.43 7.92
C LYS A 433 30.18 -5.10 8.83
N GLN A 434 29.72 -5.91 9.80
CA GLN A 434 30.60 -6.65 10.72
C GLN A 434 31.05 -8.01 10.14
N MET A 435 30.64 -8.33 8.92
CA MET A 435 30.97 -9.57 8.19
C MET A 435 31.41 -9.24 6.75
N PRO A 436 32.42 -8.41 6.54
CA PRO A 436 32.80 -7.93 5.20
C PRO A 436 33.14 -9.09 4.26
N GLY A 437 32.68 -9.01 3.01
CA GLY A 437 32.83 -10.04 1.99
C GLY A 437 31.91 -11.26 2.16
N VAL A 438 31.05 -11.30 3.19
CA VAL A 438 30.14 -12.42 3.45
C VAL A 438 28.69 -11.92 3.32
N PRO A 439 27.89 -12.46 2.40
CA PRO A 439 26.46 -12.17 2.36
C PRO A 439 25.77 -12.67 3.63
N VAL A 440 24.97 -11.85 4.27
CA VAL A 440 24.22 -12.22 5.49
C VAL A 440 22.73 -12.01 5.27
N GLN A 441 21.94 -13.08 5.43
CA GLN A 441 20.49 -13.02 5.43
C GLN A 441 19.98 -12.88 6.86
N LEU A 442 19.49 -11.69 7.22
CA LEU A 442 18.78 -11.47 8.47
C LEU A 442 17.33 -11.91 8.30
N VAL A 443 16.84 -12.74 9.21
CA VAL A 443 15.46 -13.24 9.25
C VAL A 443 14.87 -12.95 10.63
N TYR A 444 13.68 -12.36 10.68
CA TYR A 444 12.90 -12.30 11.90
C TYR A 444 12.15 -13.61 12.09
N THR A 445 12.09 -14.13 13.30
CA THR A 445 11.09 -15.16 13.60
C THR A 445 9.70 -14.54 13.57
N ARG A 446 8.64 -15.33 13.47
CA ARG A 446 7.27 -14.80 13.52
C ARG A 446 7.03 -13.98 14.79
N GLU A 447 7.57 -14.43 15.91
CA GLU A 447 7.43 -13.76 17.21
C GLU A 447 8.18 -12.43 17.24
N GLU A 448 9.36 -12.36 16.67
CA GLU A 448 10.14 -11.10 16.56
C GLU A 448 9.46 -10.13 15.59
N ASP A 449 8.93 -10.62 14.48
CA ASP A 449 8.21 -9.81 13.48
C ASP A 449 6.97 -9.15 14.06
N MET A 450 6.11 -9.94 14.73
CA MET A 450 4.85 -9.41 15.29
C MET A 450 5.04 -8.53 16.51
N LYS A 451 6.03 -8.80 17.36
CA LYS A 451 6.30 -7.99 18.56
C LYS A 451 7.03 -6.67 18.24
N ASN A 452 7.69 -6.59 17.11
CA ASN A 452 8.49 -5.43 16.70
C ASN A 452 7.95 -4.83 15.38
N ASP A 453 6.64 -4.92 15.17
CA ASP A 453 5.93 -4.30 14.06
C ASP A 453 5.71 -2.80 14.32
N PHE A 454 5.40 -2.04 13.27
CA PHE A 454 4.88 -0.68 13.33
C PHE A 454 3.36 -0.77 13.11
N TYR A 455 2.62 -0.84 14.19
CA TYR A 455 1.20 -1.20 14.18
C TYR A 455 0.31 -0.16 13.52
N ARG A 456 -0.88 -0.59 13.03
CA ARG A 456 -1.98 0.36 12.83
C ARG A 456 -2.25 1.07 14.15
N PRO A 457 -2.36 2.40 14.18
CA PRO A 457 -2.64 3.13 15.41
C PRO A 457 -3.89 2.64 16.12
N ALA A 458 -3.87 2.70 17.46
CA ALA A 458 -5.08 2.71 18.27
C ALA A 458 -5.77 4.07 18.10
N VAL A 459 -7.10 4.07 18.06
CA VAL A 459 -7.89 5.29 17.82
C VAL A 459 -9.09 5.32 18.72
N VAL A 460 -9.39 6.51 19.25
CA VAL A 460 -10.67 6.87 19.90
C VAL A 460 -11.29 7.99 19.10
N THR A 461 -12.59 7.92 18.85
CA THR A 461 -13.32 9.01 18.20
C THR A 461 -14.63 9.30 18.91
N GLN A 462 -14.96 10.59 19.04
CA GLN A 462 -16.24 11.07 19.55
C GLN A 462 -17.01 11.72 18.41
N LEU A 463 -18.24 11.26 18.20
CA LEU A 463 -19.11 11.69 17.11
C LEU A 463 -20.38 12.27 17.68
N LYS A 464 -20.79 13.46 17.19
CA LYS A 464 -22.10 14.07 17.49
C LYS A 464 -22.81 14.41 16.21
N ALA A 465 -24.08 14.05 16.11
CA ALA A 465 -24.96 14.41 15.01
C ALA A 465 -26.13 15.26 15.50
N ALA A 466 -26.36 16.37 14.82
CA ALA A 466 -27.58 17.13 14.92
C ALA A 466 -28.64 16.54 13.98
N LEU A 467 -29.79 16.15 14.49
CA LEU A 467 -30.89 15.53 13.74
C LEU A 467 -32.13 16.42 13.83
N ASP A 468 -32.86 16.49 12.74
CA ASP A 468 -34.29 16.87 12.74
C ASP A 468 -35.17 15.62 12.70
N ASP A 469 -36.43 15.74 12.28
CA ASP A 469 -37.36 14.59 12.17
C ASP A 469 -37.05 13.67 10.98
N LYS A 470 -36.21 14.07 10.02
CA LYS A 470 -36.05 13.40 8.73
C LYS A 470 -34.62 13.13 8.31
N THR A 471 -33.67 13.98 8.76
CA THR A 471 -32.32 13.95 8.20
C THR A 471 -31.26 14.38 9.22
N ILE A 472 -29.99 14.30 8.79
CA ILE A 472 -28.83 14.77 9.55
C ILE A 472 -28.52 16.20 9.11
N LEU A 473 -28.49 17.12 10.05
CA LEU A 473 -28.20 18.53 9.81
C LEU A 473 -26.70 18.84 9.85
N GLY A 474 -25.97 18.16 10.71
CA GLY A 474 -24.52 18.36 10.83
C GLY A 474 -23.84 17.33 11.72
N TRP A 475 -22.51 17.19 11.54
CA TRP A 475 -21.66 16.28 12.29
C TRP A 475 -20.46 16.99 12.92
N LYS A 476 -20.20 16.72 14.20
CA LYS A 476 -18.96 17.07 14.89
C LYS A 476 -18.18 15.80 15.21
N LYS A 477 -16.91 15.76 14.82
CA LYS A 477 -16.04 14.59 14.91
C LYS A 477 -14.74 15.00 15.62
N LYS A 478 -14.39 14.30 16.70
CA LYS A 478 -13.12 14.46 17.42
C LYS A 478 -12.37 13.14 17.38
N VAL A 479 -11.09 13.15 17.01
CA VAL A 479 -10.26 11.95 16.85
C VAL A 479 -9.03 12.06 17.75
N GLY A 480 -8.77 11.02 18.53
CA GLY A 480 -7.54 10.85 19.31
C GLY A 480 -6.73 9.67 18.75
N THR A 481 -5.48 9.90 18.34
CA THR A 481 -4.65 8.87 17.72
C THR A 481 -3.15 9.20 17.76
N GLN A 482 -2.31 8.33 17.17
CA GLN A 482 -0.92 8.60 16.83
C GLN A 482 -0.81 8.82 15.31
N GLY A 483 0.15 9.63 14.87
CA GLY A 483 0.40 9.86 13.45
C GLY A 483 1.16 8.70 12.80
N ALA A 484 0.50 7.92 11.94
CA ALA A 484 1.12 6.79 11.25
C ALA A 484 2.09 7.24 10.16
N LEU A 485 1.67 8.19 9.32
CA LEU A 485 2.50 8.71 8.23
C LEU A 485 3.65 9.58 8.77
N SER A 486 3.41 10.38 9.80
CA SER A 486 4.45 11.20 10.42
C SER A 486 5.57 10.34 11.01
N GLN A 487 5.25 9.22 11.66
CA GLN A 487 6.25 8.29 12.18
C GLN A 487 6.98 7.53 11.07
N LEU A 488 6.29 7.08 10.01
CA LEU A 488 6.92 6.49 8.83
C LEU A 488 7.94 7.44 8.20
N MET A 489 7.53 8.71 7.97
CA MET A 489 8.38 9.74 7.38
C MET A 489 9.59 10.03 8.28
N LYS A 490 9.39 10.16 9.58
CA LYS A 490 10.47 10.38 10.55
C LYS A 490 11.53 9.28 10.51
N ARG A 491 11.14 8.02 10.34
CA ARG A 491 12.06 6.87 10.27
C ARG A 491 12.79 6.77 8.93
N ASN A 492 12.12 7.02 7.81
CA ASN A 492 12.67 6.74 6.48
C ASN A 492 13.17 7.98 5.73
N ILE A 493 12.66 9.16 6.07
CA ILE A 493 13.03 10.46 5.47
C ILE A 493 13.07 11.55 6.56
N PRO A 494 14.00 11.51 7.51
CA PRO A 494 14.01 12.42 8.67
C PRO A 494 14.01 13.91 8.31
N MET A 495 14.65 14.29 7.21
CA MET A 495 14.70 15.69 6.73
C MET A 495 13.34 16.22 6.25
N ASN A 496 12.39 15.33 5.90
CA ASN A 496 11.06 15.67 5.41
C ASN A 496 9.97 15.21 6.39
N SER A 497 10.30 15.02 7.66
CA SER A 497 9.32 14.60 8.67
C SER A 497 8.21 15.65 8.81
N ILE A 498 6.98 15.18 8.94
CA ILE A 498 5.82 15.98 9.29
C ILE A 498 5.55 15.83 10.78
N SER A 499 5.06 16.88 11.42
CA SER A 499 4.68 16.78 12.84
C SER A 499 3.42 15.92 12.97
N PRO A 500 3.23 15.21 14.10
CA PRO A 500 2.06 14.35 14.32
C PRO A 500 0.72 15.05 14.12
N GLU A 501 0.60 16.31 14.50
CA GLU A 501 -0.59 17.13 14.31
C GLU A 501 -0.89 17.45 12.82
N ASN A 502 0.13 17.40 11.96
CA ASN A 502 0.01 17.62 10.51
C ASN A 502 -0.16 16.33 9.72
N ASP A 503 -0.33 15.20 10.38
CA ASP A 503 -0.52 13.91 9.75
C ASP A 503 -1.93 13.76 9.18
N GLU A 504 -2.06 13.85 7.86
CA GLU A 504 -3.34 13.73 7.16
C GLU A 504 -3.95 12.34 7.30
N SER A 505 -3.13 11.31 7.53
CA SER A 505 -3.61 9.93 7.64
C SER A 505 -4.62 9.73 8.78
N ALA A 506 -4.55 10.54 9.83
CA ALA A 506 -5.51 10.51 10.93
C ALA A 506 -6.94 10.92 10.52
N THR A 507 -7.09 11.68 9.43
CA THR A 507 -8.38 12.21 8.96
C THR A 507 -8.91 11.55 7.69
N GLU A 508 -8.15 10.64 7.09
CA GLU A 508 -8.58 9.90 5.90
C GLU A 508 -9.88 9.15 6.16
N GLY A 509 -10.91 9.43 5.34
CA GLY A 509 -12.26 8.86 5.51
C GLY A 509 -13.07 9.44 6.67
N MET A 510 -12.62 10.52 7.33
CA MET A 510 -13.32 11.21 8.39
C MET A 510 -13.81 12.60 7.96
N ARG A 511 -13.04 13.29 7.12
CA ARG A 511 -13.36 14.63 6.59
C ARG A 511 -13.85 14.55 5.14
N ASN A 512 -14.54 15.63 4.69
CA ASN A 512 -15.03 15.76 3.32
C ASN A 512 -15.92 14.57 2.90
N LEU A 513 -16.74 14.09 3.82
CA LEU A 513 -17.67 13.00 3.52
C LEU A 513 -18.67 13.43 2.43
N PRO A 514 -19.12 12.52 1.55
CA PRO A 514 -19.97 12.85 0.41
C PRO A 514 -21.41 13.20 0.79
N TYR A 515 -21.77 13.02 2.04
CA TYR A 515 -23.10 13.22 2.57
C TYR A 515 -23.46 14.69 2.66
N ARG A 516 -24.59 15.07 2.09
CA ARG A 516 -25.11 16.45 2.18
C ARG A 516 -25.54 16.78 3.60
N MET A 517 -24.83 17.72 4.23
CA MET A 517 -25.08 18.26 5.55
C MET A 517 -24.87 19.78 5.55
N ASN A 518 -25.52 20.48 6.49
CA ASN A 518 -25.38 21.93 6.60
C ASN A 518 -24.10 22.34 7.32
N ALA A 519 -23.58 21.46 8.19
CA ALA A 519 -22.39 21.72 8.99
C ALA A 519 -21.56 20.44 9.20
N ALA A 520 -20.24 20.60 9.19
CA ALA A 520 -19.29 19.55 9.48
C ALA A 520 -18.07 20.11 10.21
N TYR A 521 -17.61 19.40 11.23
CA TYR A 521 -16.41 19.76 11.98
C TYR A 521 -15.58 18.51 12.27
N THR A 522 -14.27 18.61 12.11
CA THR A 522 -13.34 17.52 12.44
C THR A 522 -12.07 18.10 13.06
N ASP A 523 -11.75 17.69 14.28
CA ASP A 523 -10.45 17.94 14.91
C ASP A 523 -9.73 16.64 15.28
N VAL A 524 -8.39 16.70 15.31
CA VAL A 524 -7.51 15.57 15.64
C VAL A 524 -6.55 15.96 16.74
N THR A 525 -6.61 15.22 17.85
CA THR A 525 -5.60 15.23 18.92
C THR A 525 -4.61 14.10 18.64
N SER A 526 -3.43 14.44 18.14
CA SER A 526 -2.36 13.48 17.88
C SER A 526 -1.31 13.53 18.98
N ILE A 527 -1.02 12.37 19.58
CA ILE A 527 0.00 12.26 20.63
C ILE A 527 1.00 11.16 20.28
N ASP A 528 2.25 11.34 20.67
CA ASP A 528 3.25 10.28 20.57
C ASP A 528 3.14 9.34 21.78
N LEU A 529 2.94 8.06 21.50
CA LEU A 529 3.02 6.97 22.46
C LEU A 529 4.26 6.13 22.13
N PRO A 530 4.83 5.44 23.10
CA PRO A 530 6.07 4.68 22.90
C PRO A 530 5.93 3.46 21.97
N VAL A 531 4.70 3.02 21.68
CA VAL A 531 4.44 1.97 20.69
C VAL A 531 4.57 2.55 19.29
N GLY A 532 5.45 2.00 18.48
CA GLY A 532 5.66 2.42 17.09
C GLY A 532 4.44 2.13 16.22
N VAL A 533 4.04 3.12 15.42
CA VAL A 533 2.93 2.97 14.47
C VAL A 533 3.38 3.23 13.04
N GLY A 534 2.66 2.65 12.08
CA GLY A 534 2.93 2.75 10.66
C GLY A 534 1.67 2.63 9.81
N THR A 535 1.86 2.62 8.50
CA THR A 535 0.77 2.58 7.52
C THR A 535 0.29 1.14 7.31
N TRP A 536 -0.78 0.77 7.98
CA TRP A 536 -1.47 -0.50 7.77
C TRP A 536 -2.46 -0.36 6.59
N ARG A 537 -2.73 -1.43 5.82
CA ARG A 537 -3.58 -1.42 4.61
C ARG A 537 -4.82 -0.55 4.79
N SER A 538 -4.98 0.45 3.93
CA SER A 538 -5.98 1.53 3.93
C SER A 538 -5.76 2.64 4.96
N VAL A 539 -4.65 2.64 5.68
CA VAL A 539 -4.20 3.71 6.58
C VAL A 539 -5.35 4.22 7.49
N GLY A 540 -5.66 5.51 7.49
CA GLY A 540 -6.76 6.09 8.27
C GLY A 540 -8.14 5.62 7.85
N HIS A 541 -8.35 5.38 6.56
CA HIS A 541 -9.61 4.82 6.06
C HIS A 541 -9.99 3.50 6.75
N SER A 542 -9.01 2.66 7.12
CA SER A 542 -9.22 1.32 7.69
C SER A 542 -10.06 1.30 8.96
N HIS A 543 -10.01 2.36 9.76
CA HIS A 543 -10.78 2.50 11.01
C HIS A 543 -11.82 3.61 10.94
N ASN A 544 -11.55 4.70 10.22
CA ASN A 544 -12.47 5.82 10.13
C ASN A 544 -13.78 5.46 9.41
N ALA A 545 -13.74 4.53 8.44
CA ALA A 545 -14.95 4.00 7.82
C ALA A 545 -15.84 3.26 8.82
N PHE A 546 -15.25 2.47 9.75
CA PHE A 546 -16.03 1.84 10.83
C PHE A 546 -16.76 2.88 11.67
N PHE A 547 -16.10 3.96 12.02
CA PHE A 547 -16.70 5.02 12.84
C PHE A 547 -17.81 5.76 12.09
N THR A 548 -17.52 6.25 10.89
CA THR A 548 -18.46 7.10 10.14
C THR A 548 -19.67 6.32 9.64
N GLU A 549 -19.48 5.11 9.10
CA GLU A 549 -20.55 4.32 8.51
C GLU A 549 -21.42 3.59 9.56
N SER A 550 -20.83 3.20 10.71
CA SER A 550 -21.62 2.71 11.84
C SER A 550 -22.44 3.83 12.48
N PHE A 551 -21.86 5.03 12.61
CA PHE A 551 -22.60 6.17 13.15
C PHE A 551 -23.70 6.69 12.20
N MET A 552 -23.47 6.62 10.87
CA MET A 552 -24.50 6.87 9.87
C MET A 552 -25.72 5.94 10.06
N ASP A 553 -25.45 4.66 10.33
CA ASP A 553 -26.49 3.67 10.61
C ASP A 553 -27.19 3.90 11.96
N GLU A 554 -26.46 4.39 12.98
CA GLU A 554 -27.07 4.86 14.24
C GLU A 554 -28.01 6.06 14.02
N CYS A 555 -27.60 7.01 13.16
CA CYS A 555 -28.45 8.13 12.79
C CYS A 555 -29.72 7.66 12.06
N ALA A 556 -29.60 6.69 11.15
CA ALA A 556 -30.76 6.10 10.46
C ALA A 556 -31.76 5.47 11.45
N ALA A 557 -31.25 4.69 12.40
CA ALA A 557 -32.08 4.10 13.46
C ALA A 557 -32.72 5.16 14.38
N ALA A 558 -31.97 6.21 14.73
CA ALA A 558 -32.46 7.32 15.56
C ALA A 558 -33.56 8.14 14.88
N LEU A 559 -33.58 8.17 13.54
CA LEU A 559 -34.58 8.77 12.66
C LEU A 559 -35.71 7.80 12.29
N ASN A 560 -35.63 6.54 12.72
CA ASN A 560 -36.53 5.46 12.30
C ASN A 560 -36.62 5.33 10.76
N ARG A 561 -35.44 5.45 10.10
CA ARG A 561 -35.30 5.36 8.64
C ARG A 561 -34.53 4.12 8.24
N ASP A 562 -34.83 3.60 7.04
CA ASP A 562 -33.97 2.59 6.40
C ASP A 562 -32.58 3.16 6.12
N PRO A 563 -31.48 2.46 6.49
CA PRO A 563 -30.13 2.96 6.33
C PRO A 563 -29.67 3.16 4.88
N TYR A 564 -30.21 2.39 3.92
CA TYR A 564 -29.98 2.62 2.49
C TYR A 564 -30.71 3.88 2.02
N GLU A 565 -32.00 4.05 2.35
CA GLU A 565 -32.77 5.22 1.94
C GLU A 565 -32.23 6.53 2.53
N LEU A 566 -31.74 6.52 3.79
CA LEU A 566 -31.09 7.70 4.36
C LEU A 566 -29.83 8.09 3.58
N ARG A 567 -28.95 7.12 3.30
CA ARG A 567 -27.72 7.36 2.51
C ARG A 567 -28.04 7.86 1.12
N LYS A 568 -29.03 7.26 0.45
CA LYS A 568 -29.48 7.63 -0.89
C LYS A 568 -29.93 9.09 -0.95
N ASP A 569 -30.70 9.55 0.04
CA ASP A 569 -31.14 10.95 0.12
C ASP A 569 -29.98 11.91 0.36
N LEU A 570 -29.02 11.54 1.21
CA LEU A 570 -27.85 12.35 1.52
C LEU A 570 -26.83 12.40 0.37
N LEU A 571 -26.84 11.42 -0.55
CA LEU A 571 -25.90 11.30 -1.66
C LEU A 571 -26.41 11.84 -3.00
N GLN A 572 -27.57 12.52 -3.04
CA GLN A 572 -28.18 13.02 -4.29
C GLN A 572 -27.24 13.91 -5.14
N ASN A 573 -26.28 14.59 -4.50
CA ASN A 573 -25.30 15.43 -5.19
C ASN A 573 -24.00 14.68 -5.56
N SER A 574 -23.92 13.37 -5.30
CA SER A 574 -22.73 12.54 -5.47
C SER A 574 -23.03 11.34 -6.37
N PRO A 575 -23.16 11.52 -7.70
CA PRO A 575 -23.71 10.50 -8.61
C PRO A 575 -22.90 9.20 -8.64
N ARG A 576 -21.57 9.24 -8.52
CA ARG A 576 -20.72 8.04 -8.45
C ARG A 576 -21.03 7.21 -7.20
N TYR A 577 -21.14 7.86 -6.03
CA TYR A 577 -21.53 7.19 -4.79
C TYR A 577 -22.93 6.60 -4.88
N LEU A 578 -23.85 7.36 -5.45
CA LEU A 578 -25.23 6.90 -5.62
C LEU A 578 -25.32 5.68 -6.55
N ALA A 579 -24.51 5.63 -7.61
CA ALA A 579 -24.44 4.47 -8.50
C ALA A 579 -23.93 3.21 -7.77
N VAL A 580 -22.86 3.35 -6.98
CA VAL A 580 -22.30 2.25 -6.17
C VAL A 580 -23.32 1.78 -5.12
N LEU A 581 -23.93 2.72 -4.38
CA LEU A 581 -24.93 2.42 -3.35
C LEU A 581 -26.14 1.67 -3.92
N ASN A 582 -26.69 2.17 -5.02
CA ASN A 582 -27.84 1.53 -5.68
C ASN A 582 -27.48 0.14 -6.20
N LYS A 583 -26.30 -0.01 -6.80
CA LYS A 583 -25.88 -1.29 -7.37
C LYS A 583 -25.63 -2.36 -6.29
N VAL A 584 -25.03 -2.01 -5.16
CA VAL A 584 -24.85 -2.98 -4.07
C VAL A 584 -26.16 -3.33 -3.38
N ALA A 585 -27.09 -2.39 -3.27
CA ALA A 585 -28.43 -2.64 -2.75
C ALA A 585 -29.25 -3.56 -3.70
N GLU A 586 -29.15 -3.36 -5.02
CA GLU A 586 -29.73 -4.25 -6.05
C GLU A 586 -29.15 -5.66 -5.93
N MET A 587 -27.82 -5.81 -5.94
CA MET A 587 -27.14 -7.11 -5.89
C MET A 587 -27.49 -7.90 -4.64
N SER A 588 -27.55 -7.22 -3.49
CA SER A 588 -27.88 -7.84 -2.21
C SER A 588 -29.38 -8.05 -2.01
N LYS A 589 -30.22 -7.59 -2.95
CA LYS A 589 -31.67 -7.57 -2.79
C LYS A 589 -32.05 -6.93 -1.44
N TRP A 590 -31.58 -5.71 -1.20
CA TRP A 590 -31.64 -5.04 0.10
C TRP A 590 -33.03 -5.06 0.73
N SER A 591 -34.06 -4.79 -0.05
CA SER A 591 -35.46 -4.72 0.42
C SER A 591 -36.09 -6.09 0.73
N GLU A 592 -35.50 -7.20 0.24
CA GLU A 592 -36.01 -8.55 0.49
C GLU A 592 -35.56 -9.03 1.87
N LYS A 593 -36.53 -9.47 2.70
CA LYS A 593 -36.23 -10.06 4.01
C LYS A 593 -36.20 -11.59 3.87
N THR A 594 -35.12 -12.17 4.35
CA THR A 594 -34.99 -13.63 4.48
C THR A 594 -35.02 -13.98 5.97
N GLU A 595 -35.85 -14.93 6.36
CA GLU A 595 -35.95 -15.35 7.76
C GLU A 595 -34.60 -15.82 8.31
N GLY A 596 -34.25 -15.35 9.49
CA GLY A 596 -32.98 -15.67 10.15
C GLY A 596 -31.73 -15.01 9.54
N LYS A 597 -31.89 -14.20 8.49
CA LYS A 597 -30.78 -13.46 7.88
C LYS A 597 -30.94 -11.95 8.01
N PHE A 598 -29.84 -11.28 8.26
CA PHE A 598 -29.78 -9.84 8.50
C PHE A 598 -28.72 -9.21 7.63
N LYS A 599 -29.00 -8.02 7.14
CA LYS A 599 -28.09 -7.28 6.25
C LYS A 599 -27.65 -5.97 6.87
N GLY A 600 -26.40 -5.59 6.65
CA GLY A 600 -25.86 -4.27 6.98
C GLY A 600 -25.12 -3.70 5.78
N ILE A 601 -25.25 -2.41 5.55
CA ILE A 601 -24.69 -1.69 4.40
C ILE A 601 -23.68 -0.63 4.85
N ALA A 602 -22.61 -0.47 4.07
CA ALA A 602 -21.65 0.61 4.19
C ALA A 602 -21.13 1.04 2.82
N ILE A 603 -20.75 2.31 2.69
CA ILE A 603 -20.14 2.86 1.47
C ILE A 603 -18.99 3.80 1.85
N HIS A 604 -17.85 3.64 1.20
CA HIS A 604 -16.66 4.42 1.52
C HIS A 604 -15.82 4.72 0.29
N GLU A 605 -15.25 5.93 0.25
CA GLU A 605 -14.26 6.31 -0.76
C GLU A 605 -12.88 6.24 -0.14
N ALA A 606 -11.96 5.57 -0.83
CA ALA A 606 -10.55 5.56 -0.48
C ALA A 606 -9.70 5.53 -1.75
N PHE A 607 -8.65 6.34 -1.77
CA PHE A 607 -7.68 6.36 -2.87
C PHE A 607 -8.30 6.61 -4.26
N GLY A 608 -9.38 7.39 -4.34
CA GLY A 608 -10.09 7.73 -5.58
C GLY A 608 -11.05 6.65 -6.11
N SER A 609 -11.24 5.56 -5.34
CA SER A 609 -12.22 4.51 -5.62
C SER A 609 -13.33 4.49 -4.58
N ILE A 610 -14.56 4.29 -5.02
CA ILE A 610 -15.73 4.21 -4.15
C ILE A 610 -16.14 2.74 -4.04
N VAL A 611 -16.26 2.23 -2.82
CA VAL A 611 -16.66 0.84 -2.56
C VAL A 611 -17.90 0.82 -1.67
N GLY A 612 -18.94 0.09 -2.12
CA GLY A 612 -20.11 -0.23 -1.34
C GLY A 612 -20.14 -1.71 -0.98
N GLU A 613 -20.40 -2.03 0.28
CA GLU A 613 -20.50 -3.41 0.75
C GLU A 613 -21.78 -3.65 1.52
N VAL A 614 -22.35 -4.84 1.30
CA VAL A 614 -23.43 -5.39 2.12
C VAL A 614 -23.00 -6.73 2.68
N ALA A 615 -22.99 -6.83 4.01
CA ALA A 615 -22.79 -8.08 4.73
C ALA A 615 -24.14 -8.71 5.05
N GLU A 616 -24.35 -9.98 4.65
CA GLU A 616 -25.50 -10.80 5.04
C GLU A 616 -25.04 -11.83 6.08
N ILE A 617 -25.64 -11.79 7.26
CA ILE A 617 -25.28 -12.67 8.39
C ILE A 617 -26.47 -13.43 8.94
N SER A 618 -26.22 -14.56 9.57
CA SER A 618 -27.10 -15.16 10.56
C SER A 618 -26.43 -15.18 11.92
N VAL A 619 -27.22 -15.08 13.00
CA VAL A 619 -26.73 -15.02 14.37
C VAL A 619 -27.52 -16.01 15.22
N THR A 620 -26.81 -16.89 15.93
CA THR A 620 -27.40 -17.76 16.95
C THR A 620 -26.61 -17.58 18.23
N ASP A 621 -27.23 -17.05 19.26
CA ASP A 621 -26.59 -16.61 20.50
C ASP A 621 -25.47 -15.60 20.22
N LYS A 622 -24.22 -15.99 20.42
CA LYS A 622 -23.03 -15.17 20.11
C LYS A 622 -22.23 -15.69 18.89
N ASN A 623 -22.78 -16.68 18.18
CA ASN A 623 -22.16 -17.21 16.98
C ASN A 623 -22.65 -16.45 15.75
N ILE A 624 -21.74 -15.81 15.03
CA ILE A 624 -21.98 -15.11 13.79
C ILE A 624 -21.54 -16.00 12.63
N LYS A 625 -22.44 -16.26 11.70
CA LYS A 625 -22.10 -16.80 10.40
C LYS A 625 -22.27 -15.72 9.35
N LEU A 626 -21.16 -15.34 8.68
CA LEU A 626 -21.21 -14.45 7.55
C LEU A 626 -21.56 -15.25 6.29
N GLU A 627 -22.79 -15.15 5.87
CA GLU A 627 -23.34 -15.95 4.77
C GLU A 627 -22.76 -15.48 3.43
N LYS A 628 -22.77 -14.14 3.23
CA LYS A 628 -22.33 -13.54 1.97
C LYS A 628 -21.89 -12.09 2.16
N VAL A 629 -20.96 -11.65 1.34
CA VAL A 629 -20.61 -10.24 1.16
C VAL A 629 -20.85 -9.86 -0.31
N PHE A 630 -21.63 -8.82 -0.53
CA PHE A 630 -21.81 -8.18 -1.82
C PHE A 630 -20.92 -6.93 -1.84
N CYS A 631 -20.10 -6.78 -2.87
CA CYS A 631 -19.17 -5.68 -3.03
C CYS A 631 -19.33 -5.04 -4.41
N VAL A 632 -19.45 -3.73 -4.45
CA VAL A 632 -19.45 -2.95 -5.69
C VAL A 632 -18.36 -1.90 -5.63
N ILE A 633 -17.56 -1.79 -6.68
CA ILE A 633 -16.51 -0.78 -6.79
C ILE A 633 -16.67 0.07 -8.05
N ASP A 634 -16.55 1.39 -7.88
CA ASP A 634 -16.22 2.34 -8.94
C ASP A 634 -14.76 2.78 -8.77
N CYS A 635 -13.87 2.25 -9.59
CA CYS A 635 -12.46 2.61 -9.60
C CYS A 635 -12.06 3.42 -10.84
N GLY A 636 -12.99 4.06 -11.53
CA GLY A 636 -12.72 4.73 -12.80
C GLY A 636 -12.31 3.75 -13.89
N LYS A 637 -11.38 4.14 -14.74
CA LYS A 637 -10.88 3.30 -15.85
C LYS A 637 -10.28 2.00 -15.35
N THR A 638 -10.84 0.89 -15.81
CA THR A 638 -10.45 -0.48 -15.41
C THR A 638 -9.32 -1.00 -16.29
N VAL A 639 -8.25 -1.55 -15.68
CA VAL A 639 -7.16 -2.21 -16.42
C VAL A 639 -7.38 -3.71 -16.51
N ASN A 640 -7.51 -4.41 -15.38
CA ASN A 640 -7.73 -5.86 -15.33
C ASN A 640 -8.84 -6.19 -14.33
N PRO A 641 -10.05 -6.52 -14.80
CA PRO A 641 -11.20 -6.81 -13.95
C PRO A 641 -10.95 -7.91 -12.91
N ARG A 642 -10.31 -9.03 -13.31
CA ARG A 642 -10.02 -10.16 -12.41
C ARG A 642 -9.08 -9.77 -11.27
N ILE A 643 -8.10 -8.89 -11.53
CA ILE A 643 -7.21 -8.39 -10.49
C ILE A 643 -7.98 -7.48 -9.51
N ILE A 644 -8.86 -6.62 -10.02
CA ILE A 644 -9.71 -5.77 -9.19
C ILE A 644 -10.59 -6.62 -8.27
N GLU A 645 -11.27 -7.62 -8.82
CA GLU A 645 -12.09 -8.56 -8.06
C GLU A 645 -11.28 -9.26 -6.96
N SER A 646 -10.09 -9.77 -7.29
CA SER A 646 -9.19 -10.41 -6.31
C SER A 646 -8.75 -9.45 -5.20
N GLN A 647 -8.54 -8.17 -5.52
CA GLN A 647 -8.17 -7.16 -4.52
C GLN A 647 -9.33 -6.79 -3.61
N MET A 648 -10.57 -6.74 -4.11
CA MET A 648 -11.76 -6.55 -3.27
C MET A 648 -11.93 -7.73 -2.32
N GLN A 649 -11.89 -8.97 -2.81
CA GLN A 649 -11.96 -10.18 -1.99
C GLN A 649 -10.88 -10.20 -0.90
N SER A 650 -9.63 -9.91 -1.27
CA SER A 650 -8.51 -9.84 -0.33
C SER A 650 -8.68 -8.71 0.71
N GLY A 651 -9.14 -7.54 0.29
CA GLY A 651 -9.39 -6.39 1.15
C GLY A 651 -10.45 -6.69 2.21
N ILE A 652 -11.56 -7.29 1.77
CA ILE A 652 -12.67 -7.71 2.63
C ILE A 652 -12.21 -8.73 3.69
N VAL A 653 -11.50 -9.79 3.29
CA VAL A 653 -11.01 -10.82 4.24
C VAL A 653 -10.02 -10.23 5.25
N TYR A 654 -9.15 -9.31 4.80
CA TYR A 654 -8.19 -8.64 5.68
C TYR A 654 -8.90 -7.70 6.67
N GLY A 655 -9.92 -6.96 6.23
CA GLY A 655 -10.77 -6.12 7.08
C GLY A 655 -11.63 -6.93 8.06
N LEU A 656 -12.15 -8.08 7.63
CA LEU A 656 -12.87 -9.02 8.50
C LEU A 656 -11.99 -9.55 9.63
N THR A 657 -10.74 -9.93 9.33
CA THR A 657 -9.78 -10.35 10.35
C THR A 657 -9.61 -9.27 11.42
N ALA A 658 -9.46 -8.02 11.01
CA ALA A 658 -9.34 -6.88 11.92
C ALA A 658 -10.63 -6.67 12.75
N ALA A 659 -11.81 -6.79 12.14
CA ALA A 659 -13.09 -6.58 12.80
C ALA A 659 -13.43 -7.70 13.82
N LEU A 660 -13.04 -8.92 13.51
CA LEU A 660 -13.42 -10.10 14.30
C LEU A 660 -12.45 -10.38 15.45
N TYR A 661 -11.14 -10.33 15.20
CA TYR A 661 -10.11 -10.88 16.10
C TYR A 661 -8.96 -9.92 16.38
N GLY A 662 -8.66 -9.00 15.42
CA GLY A 662 -7.41 -8.27 15.40
C GLY A 662 -7.23 -7.34 16.59
N GLN A 663 -6.21 -7.58 17.40
CA GLN A 663 -5.76 -6.67 18.44
C GLN A 663 -4.31 -6.96 18.84
N ILE A 664 -3.57 -5.89 19.15
CA ILE A 664 -2.30 -5.95 19.84
C ILE A 664 -2.45 -5.26 21.18
N THR A 665 -2.09 -5.96 22.25
CA THR A 665 -2.19 -5.49 23.62
C THR A 665 -0.84 -5.51 24.32
N LEU A 666 -0.67 -4.60 25.27
CA LEU A 666 0.52 -4.56 26.13
C LEU A 666 0.17 -5.10 27.51
N LYS A 667 1.06 -5.93 28.06
CA LYS A 667 1.01 -6.34 29.44
C LYS A 667 2.39 -6.16 30.05
N GLU A 668 2.47 -5.38 31.12
CA GLU A 668 3.72 -5.08 31.82
C GLU A 668 4.84 -4.55 30.88
N GLY A 669 4.47 -3.71 29.89
CA GLY A 669 5.38 -3.14 28.91
C GLY A 669 5.83 -4.09 27.79
N LYS A 670 5.22 -5.28 27.67
CA LYS A 670 5.49 -6.28 26.62
C LYS A 670 4.29 -6.47 25.71
N ILE A 671 4.54 -6.70 24.44
CA ILE A 671 3.49 -7.11 23.49
C ILE A 671 3.08 -8.56 23.80
N VAL A 672 1.77 -8.79 23.87
CA VAL A 672 1.19 -10.09 24.20
C VAL A 672 1.10 -10.99 22.97
N GLN A 673 0.53 -10.46 21.87
CA GLN A 673 0.34 -11.23 20.64
C GLN A 673 1.67 -11.35 19.91
N ALA A 674 2.00 -12.59 19.53
CA ALA A 674 3.31 -12.89 18.94
C ALA A 674 3.25 -13.81 17.72
N ASN A 675 2.16 -14.58 17.57
CA ASN A 675 2.02 -15.56 16.52
C ASN A 675 0.53 -15.88 16.29
N PHE A 676 0.18 -16.54 15.20
CA PHE A 676 -1.19 -16.85 14.80
C PHE A 676 -2.03 -17.61 15.86
N PRO A 677 -1.48 -18.45 16.77
CA PRO A 677 -2.28 -19.01 17.88
C PRO A 677 -2.87 -17.98 18.83
N ASN A 678 -2.30 -16.77 18.93
CA ASN A 678 -2.81 -15.70 19.79
C ASN A 678 -3.05 -14.37 19.03
N TYR A 679 -2.97 -14.41 17.69
CA TYR A 679 -3.40 -13.39 16.77
C TYR A 679 -4.21 -14.06 15.66
N GLU A 680 -5.45 -14.34 15.96
CA GLU A 680 -6.33 -15.11 15.08
C GLU A 680 -6.63 -14.36 13.78
N MET A 681 -6.87 -15.14 12.72
CA MET A 681 -7.20 -14.64 11.38
C MET A 681 -8.39 -15.41 10.82
N VAL A 682 -9.11 -14.80 9.90
CA VAL A 682 -10.14 -15.49 9.10
C VAL A 682 -9.48 -16.64 8.33
N MET A 683 -10.03 -17.83 8.48
CA MET A 683 -9.53 -19.05 7.87
C MET A 683 -10.35 -19.43 6.63
N MET A 684 -9.86 -20.33 5.80
CA MET A 684 -10.56 -20.77 4.59
C MET A 684 -11.95 -21.34 4.85
N ASN A 685 -12.14 -22.04 5.98
CA ASN A 685 -13.41 -22.64 6.37
C ASN A 685 -14.43 -21.62 6.91
N THR A 686 -13.98 -20.44 7.31
CA THR A 686 -14.84 -19.35 7.80
C THR A 686 -14.94 -18.19 6.80
N MET A 687 -14.21 -18.26 5.68
CA MET A 687 -14.26 -17.24 4.65
C MET A 687 -15.66 -17.19 4.00
N PRO A 688 -16.31 -16.02 3.96
CA PRO A 688 -17.63 -15.88 3.32
C PRO A 688 -17.53 -16.01 1.79
N HIS A 689 -18.65 -16.29 1.15
CA HIS A 689 -18.78 -16.08 -0.29
C HIS A 689 -18.80 -14.57 -0.59
N ILE A 690 -17.88 -14.09 -1.42
CA ILE A 690 -17.77 -12.68 -1.78
C ILE A 690 -18.09 -12.50 -3.26
N GLU A 691 -19.12 -11.72 -3.56
CA GLU A 691 -19.54 -11.38 -4.91
C GLU A 691 -19.19 -9.94 -5.23
N VAL A 692 -18.41 -9.73 -6.30
CA VAL A 692 -17.87 -8.42 -6.67
C VAL A 692 -18.44 -7.96 -8.00
N SER A 693 -18.84 -6.69 -8.09
CA SER A 693 -19.22 -6.02 -9.33
C SER A 693 -18.43 -4.73 -9.50
N ILE A 694 -17.98 -4.46 -10.71
CA ILE A 694 -17.21 -3.28 -11.08
C ILE A 694 -18.13 -2.36 -11.91
N ILE A 695 -18.24 -1.10 -11.53
CA ILE A 695 -18.93 -0.08 -12.33
C ILE A 695 -18.04 0.28 -13.53
N ASP A 696 -18.58 0.21 -14.74
CA ASP A 696 -17.89 0.75 -15.93
C ASP A 696 -17.92 2.27 -15.88
N SER A 697 -16.75 2.88 -15.81
CA SER A 697 -16.58 4.32 -15.63
C SER A 697 -15.43 4.83 -16.50
N ASP A 698 -15.57 6.04 -17.01
CA ASP A 698 -14.52 6.76 -17.77
C ASP A 698 -13.76 7.77 -16.91
N GLU A 699 -14.07 7.82 -15.61
CA GLU A 699 -13.33 8.64 -14.64
C GLU A 699 -11.85 8.25 -14.54
N ALA A 700 -11.04 9.14 -14.02
CA ALA A 700 -9.61 8.85 -13.78
C ALA A 700 -9.43 7.57 -12.97
N PRO A 701 -8.39 6.76 -13.23
CA PRO A 701 -8.17 5.53 -12.48
C PRO A 701 -8.02 5.80 -10.99
N GLY A 702 -8.79 5.10 -10.17
CA GLY A 702 -8.63 5.01 -8.72
C GLY A 702 -7.72 3.87 -8.32
N GLY A 703 -7.30 3.85 -7.04
CA GLY A 703 -6.57 2.75 -6.45
C GLY A 703 -7.50 1.57 -6.14
N VAL A 704 -7.00 0.34 -6.26
CA VAL A 704 -7.82 -0.86 -5.99
C VAL A 704 -7.21 -1.81 -4.95
N GLY A 705 -5.97 -1.58 -4.53
CA GLY A 705 -5.27 -2.46 -3.59
C GLY A 705 -5.82 -2.41 -2.16
N GLU A 706 -6.47 -1.33 -1.79
CA GLU A 706 -6.83 -1.00 -0.40
C GLU A 706 -8.33 -0.75 -0.18
N PRO A 707 -9.11 -0.17 -1.13
CA PRO A 707 -10.47 0.31 -0.86
C PRO A 707 -11.50 -0.75 -0.42
N GLY A 708 -11.27 -2.03 -0.67
CA GLY A 708 -12.14 -3.12 -0.20
C GLY A 708 -11.97 -3.47 1.29
N THR A 709 -11.06 -2.81 2.01
CA THR A 709 -10.82 -3.09 3.45
C THR A 709 -11.72 -2.26 4.38
N PRO A 710 -11.94 -0.95 4.14
CA PRO A 710 -12.65 -0.08 5.06
C PRO A 710 -14.14 -0.39 5.26
N PRO A 711 -14.96 -0.71 4.23
CA PRO A 711 -16.41 -0.81 4.42
C PRO A 711 -16.88 -2.06 5.15
N ILE A 712 -16.06 -3.13 5.21
CA ILE A 712 -16.55 -4.42 5.71
C ILE A 712 -16.84 -4.43 7.22
N ALA A 713 -16.03 -3.74 8.01
CA ALA A 713 -16.26 -3.67 9.46
C ALA A 713 -17.60 -3.00 9.80
N PRO A 714 -17.94 -1.81 9.25
CA PRO A 714 -19.25 -1.22 9.48
C PRO A 714 -20.39 -2.02 8.84
N ALA A 715 -20.23 -2.60 7.65
CA ALA A 715 -21.27 -3.45 7.06
C ALA A 715 -21.62 -4.64 7.97
N LEU A 716 -20.60 -5.32 8.53
CA LEU A 716 -20.78 -6.43 9.46
C LEU A 716 -21.45 -5.97 10.78
N THR A 717 -20.98 -4.88 11.39
CA THR A 717 -21.53 -4.42 12.67
C THR A 717 -22.92 -3.82 12.54
N ASN A 718 -23.27 -3.24 11.39
CA ASN A 718 -24.62 -2.80 11.07
C ASN A 718 -25.57 -3.99 10.86
N ALA A 719 -25.10 -5.08 10.21
CA ALA A 719 -25.87 -6.32 10.12
C ALA A 719 -26.09 -6.97 11.50
N LEU A 720 -25.09 -6.91 12.37
CA LEU A 720 -25.19 -7.42 13.75
C LEU A 720 -26.20 -6.60 14.57
N PHE A 721 -26.23 -5.27 14.40
CA PHE A 721 -27.26 -4.44 15.03
C PHE A 721 -28.65 -4.81 14.50
N ALA A 722 -28.82 -5.01 13.21
CA ALA A 722 -30.10 -5.42 12.62
C ALA A 722 -30.58 -6.78 13.20
N ALA A 723 -29.64 -7.70 13.51
CA ALA A 723 -29.92 -9.01 14.08
C ALA A 723 -30.25 -8.98 15.58
N THR A 724 -29.56 -8.13 16.36
CA THR A 724 -29.53 -8.23 17.82
C THR A 724 -30.04 -6.99 18.56
N GLY A 725 -30.15 -5.87 17.87
CA GLY A 725 -30.43 -4.56 18.47
C GLY A 725 -29.23 -3.96 19.25
N THR A 726 -28.08 -4.62 19.26
CA THR A 726 -26.87 -4.19 20.00
C THR A 726 -25.91 -3.42 19.07
N ARG A 727 -25.61 -2.16 19.41
CA ARG A 727 -24.58 -1.38 18.70
C ARG A 727 -23.19 -1.77 19.18
N ILE A 728 -22.33 -2.05 18.23
CA ILE A 728 -20.90 -2.29 18.45
C ILE A 728 -20.15 -0.99 18.17
N ARG A 729 -19.46 -0.48 19.16
CA ARG A 729 -18.68 0.77 19.07
C ARG A 729 -17.20 0.57 19.34
N SER A 730 -16.80 -0.68 19.60
CA SER A 730 -15.37 -1.06 19.72
C SER A 730 -15.10 -2.38 19.02
N LEU A 731 -13.91 -2.53 18.47
CA LEU A 731 -13.43 -3.76 17.82
C LEU A 731 -12.26 -4.34 18.63
N PRO A 732 -11.96 -5.63 18.52
CA PRO A 732 -12.65 -6.66 17.71
C PRO A 732 -13.93 -7.21 18.36
N LEU A 733 -14.75 -7.88 17.56
CA LEU A 733 -16.01 -8.51 18.02
C LEU A 733 -15.78 -9.60 19.04
N SER A 734 -14.64 -10.28 19.02
CA SER A 734 -14.25 -11.30 20.02
C SER A 734 -14.24 -10.73 21.44
N ASN A 735 -13.92 -9.44 21.65
CA ASN A 735 -13.97 -8.80 22.96
C ASN A 735 -15.41 -8.64 23.50
N HIS A 736 -16.42 -8.72 22.63
CA HIS A 736 -17.85 -8.73 22.98
C HIS A 736 -18.41 -10.14 23.15
N GLY A 737 -17.55 -11.18 23.08
CA GLY A 737 -17.89 -12.57 23.21
C GLY A 737 -18.51 -13.18 21.95
N TYR A 738 -18.48 -12.49 20.82
CA TYR A 738 -18.90 -13.06 19.53
C TYR A 738 -17.83 -14.01 18.98
N GLN A 739 -18.30 -15.12 18.38
CA GLN A 739 -17.48 -16.08 17.66
C GLN A 739 -17.92 -16.12 16.20
N PHE A 740 -16.98 -16.38 15.32
CA PHE A 740 -17.23 -16.52 13.89
C PHE A 740 -17.20 -18.00 13.49
N VAL A 741 -18.27 -18.51 12.87
CA VAL A 741 -18.49 -19.95 12.60
C VAL A 741 -18.76 -20.23 11.12
#